data_412e945ed14b39742f2666ddb421acec
#
_entry.id   412e945ed14b39742f2666ddb421acec
#
_cell.length_a   1.000
_cell.length_b   1.000
_cell.length_c   1.000
_cell.angle_alpha   90.00
_cell.angle_beta   90.00
_cell.angle_gamma   90.00
#
_symmetry.space_group_name_H-M   'P 1'
#
loop_
_entity.id
_entity.type
_entity.pdbx_description
1 polymer ?
#
loop_
_entity_poly.entity_id
_entity_poly.type
_entity_poly.pdbx_seq_one_letter_code
_entity_poly.pdbx_strand_id
1 'polypeptide(L)'
;MKITKEKLNIEYALEREWIITNGIGGFSSSTIIGANTRKYHGLLIAPLTPPARRFLVFSKLDEALELDGEKYELFTNVGKQYISQGFRYQESFEKDFVPIFKYKVKDVEITKIICMEYGKNTVGVYYKIKNGSQNCKLTLAPIINFRDFHCMNTNHEFDLKQTINNNKVKIIIDDNNSFPFYMKLSEGKYTEHINDTFYNMFYIEEQKRGFYPEENHSVPGIYEVQIAPNEEKELSFVFSFEENIDEIDVKDLIAKEIFRQNELYNESLLIDNRKDKKTKAELQEEQMIKDFITATDNFIVYRPSFGLHTIIAGYPWFLDWGRDSLIAFEGLLLITKRFKIAKEVLLTMIRDIKYGLVPNGYSGFDNRPLYNSADASLLLFEQIQNYIKYTDDYNFIKKDVYPKLKEVIKHYTGKIDVDNNNIYLDEDFLISSGTEDTQNTWMDAKYDGVAVTPRNGKTVELNSLWYNANKIMAQLALKFESKKESKYYEELAKKCKKSFNEKFYNTKRKCLYDVLGDSKIRPNQLFSMSLTYPIIDVTSEEANNIINVVEKKLLNNYGLKSLAKGEENYVEIYEGNPEQRDKSYHQGITWTWLLGLYYDSLKNMKNETKNKKEKQLLEEKIEKFRNKVKKTFLEEMYENGCLGSISELYDSKKPYLPKGAFAQAWSVSEVFRIILGR
;
A
#
# COMPACT_ATOMS: atom_id res chain seq x y z
N MET A 1 9.97 15.93 -3.61
CA MET A 1 8.89 16.34 -4.55
C MET A 1 8.45 17.75 -4.25
N LYS A 2 8.17 18.57 -5.28
CA LYS A 2 7.74 19.97 -5.09
C LYS A 2 6.74 20.38 -6.16
N ILE A 3 5.60 20.91 -5.73
CA ILE A 3 4.55 21.48 -6.57
C ILE A 3 4.45 22.95 -6.23
N THR A 4 4.60 23.82 -7.23
CA THR A 4 4.60 25.28 -7.07
C THR A 4 3.21 25.87 -7.37
N LYS A 5 3.02 27.13 -6.99
CA LYS A 5 1.75 27.85 -7.06
C LYS A 5 1.04 27.76 -8.42
N GLU A 6 1.78 27.74 -9.52
CA GLU A 6 1.22 27.68 -10.87
C GLU A 6 0.43 26.39 -11.13
N LYS A 7 0.79 25.29 -10.45
CA LYS A 7 0.08 23.99 -10.51
C LYS A 7 -0.99 23.84 -9.42
N LEU A 8 -1.02 24.70 -8.39
CA LEU A 8 -1.95 24.58 -7.25
C LEU A 8 -3.34 25.16 -7.55
N ASN A 9 -3.89 24.88 -8.74
CA ASN A 9 -5.31 25.14 -8.98
C ASN A 9 -6.18 24.05 -8.34
N ILE A 10 -7.45 24.35 -8.11
CA ILE A 10 -8.36 23.51 -7.32
C ILE A 10 -8.57 22.12 -7.95
N GLU A 11 -8.74 22.03 -9.26
CA GLU A 11 -9.00 20.76 -9.96
C GLU A 11 -7.79 19.84 -9.86
N TYR A 12 -6.59 20.35 -10.17
CA TYR A 12 -5.35 19.60 -10.06
C TYR A 12 -5.08 19.18 -8.63
N ALA A 13 -5.25 20.07 -7.67
CA ALA A 13 -4.81 19.85 -6.29
C ALA A 13 -5.74 18.90 -5.50
N LEU A 14 -7.05 18.87 -5.80
CA LEU A 14 -7.99 17.92 -5.15
C LEU A 14 -7.76 16.47 -5.55
N GLU A 15 -7.11 16.21 -6.69
CA GLU A 15 -6.80 14.86 -7.17
C GLU A 15 -5.42 14.35 -6.72
N ARG A 16 -4.62 15.16 -6.02
CA ARG A 16 -3.29 14.79 -5.51
C ARG A 16 -3.32 14.71 -4.00
N GLU A 17 -2.92 13.54 -3.54
CA GLU A 17 -2.96 13.18 -2.13
C GLU A 17 -1.55 12.95 -1.61
N TRP A 18 -1.39 12.93 -0.32
CA TRP A 18 -0.16 12.53 0.37
C TRP A 18 -0.47 11.63 1.55
N ILE A 19 0.50 10.84 1.96
CA ILE A 19 0.43 9.99 3.15
C ILE A 19 1.76 9.99 3.89
N ILE A 20 1.70 9.97 5.22
CA ILE A 20 2.75 9.58 6.15
C ILE A 20 2.19 8.60 7.16
N THR A 21 3.03 7.70 7.69
CA THR A 21 2.62 6.61 8.58
C THR A 21 3.43 6.57 9.86
N ASN A 22 2.89 5.92 10.90
CA ASN A 22 3.54 5.85 12.21
C ASN A 22 4.17 4.49 12.55
N GLY A 23 4.27 3.56 11.59
CA GLY A 23 4.88 2.24 11.81
C GLY A 23 4.07 1.26 12.68
N ILE A 24 2.84 1.61 13.10
CA ILE A 24 1.92 0.73 13.84
C ILE A 24 0.53 0.66 13.20
N GLY A 25 0.41 1.10 11.94
CA GLY A 25 -0.83 1.06 11.16
C GLY A 25 -1.64 2.35 11.17
N GLY A 26 -1.25 3.35 11.95
CA GLY A 26 -1.80 4.70 11.89
C GLY A 26 -1.20 5.51 10.74
N PHE A 27 -1.93 6.50 10.27
CA PHE A 27 -1.49 7.36 9.18
C PHE A 27 -2.12 8.76 9.23
N SER A 28 -1.45 9.69 8.57
CA SER A 28 -1.96 11.02 8.25
C SER A 28 -2.01 11.17 6.74
N SER A 29 -3.11 11.68 6.22
CA SER A 29 -3.34 11.85 4.78
C SER A 29 -4.33 12.97 4.50
N SER A 30 -4.09 13.70 3.42
CA SER A 30 -5.00 14.72 2.86
C SER A 30 -4.60 15.03 1.42
N THR A 31 -5.25 16.01 0.78
CA THR A 31 -4.79 16.56 -0.48
C THR A 31 -3.62 17.54 -0.29
N ILE A 32 -2.93 17.87 -1.39
CA ILE A 32 -1.80 18.80 -1.38
C ILE A 32 -2.18 20.26 -1.03
N ILE A 33 -3.47 20.57 -0.93
CA ILE A 33 -4.01 21.84 -0.44
C ILE A 33 -4.72 21.70 0.92
N GLY A 34 -4.58 20.54 1.58
CA GLY A 34 -5.17 20.28 2.87
C GLY A 34 -6.69 20.12 2.90
N ALA A 35 -7.33 19.94 1.73
CA ALA A 35 -8.75 19.64 1.63
C ALA A 35 -8.99 18.12 1.79
N ASN A 36 -9.88 17.73 2.69
CA ASN A 36 -10.25 16.32 2.85
C ASN A 36 -11.30 15.94 1.79
N THR A 37 -10.94 15.07 0.84
CA THR A 37 -11.82 14.59 -0.24
C THR A 37 -12.34 13.19 -0.01
N ARG A 38 -11.82 12.48 1.01
CA ARG A 38 -12.19 11.12 1.40
C ARG A 38 -12.55 11.07 2.87
N LYS A 39 -13.46 10.19 3.25
CA LYS A 39 -13.70 9.85 4.67
C LYS A 39 -12.46 9.26 5.38
N TYR A 40 -11.47 8.84 4.60
CA TYR A 40 -10.19 8.32 5.05
C TYR A 40 -9.09 9.37 5.17
N HIS A 41 -9.36 10.63 4.82
CA HIS A 41 -8.44 11.73 5.09
C HIS A 41 -8.54 12.18 6.54
N GLY A 42 -7.40 12.47 7.13
CA GLY A 42 -7.28 12.99 8.48
C GLY A 42 -5.82 13.20 8.85
N LEU A 43 -5.57 14.10 9.78
CA LEU A 43 -4.25 14.32 10.35
C LEU A 43 -3.85 13.19 11.31
N LEU A 44 -4.84 12.47 11.89
CA LEU A 44 -4.59 11.24 12.62
C LEU A 44 -5.74 10.23 12.42
N ILE A 45 -5.45 9.20 11.64
CA ILE A 45 -6.20 7.94 11.64
C ILE A 45 -5.42 6.99 12.55
N ALA A 46 -5.96 6.74 13.76
CA ALA A 46 -5.26 6.01 14.81
C ALA A 46 -5.73 4.55 14.91
N PRO A 47 -4.84 3.55 14.90
CA PRO A 47 -5.21 2.19 15.25
C PRO A 47 -5.37 2.06 16.77
N LEU A 48 -6.57 1.74 17.25
CA LEU A 48 -6.82 1.49 18.66
C LEU A 48 -6.29 0.14 19.13
N THR A 49 -6.13 -0.79 18.21
CA THR A 49 -5.48 -2.10 18.41
C THR A 49 -4.52 -2.34 17.23
N PRO A 50 -3.29 -1.82 17.29
CA PRO A 50 -2.37 -1.84 16.14
C PRO A 50 -2.20 -3.22 15.48
N PRO A 51 -2.26 -3.28 14.14
CA PRO A 51 -2.53 -2.21 13.17
C PRO A 51 -4.02 -2.04 12.84
N ALA A 52 -4.91 -2.75 13.55
CA ALA A 52 -6.34 -2.84 13.31
C ALA A 52 -7.16 -1.80 14.14
N ARG A 53 -8.49 -1.81 13.97
CA ARG A 53 -9.44 -0.87 14.60
C ARG A 53 -9.00 0.58 14.39
N ARG A 54 -8.86 0.98 13.15
CA ARG A 54 -8.48 2.35 12.78
C ARG A 54 -9.65 3.31 12.97
N PHE A 55 -9.40 4.39 13.68
CA PHE A 55 -10.38 5.45 13.96
C PHE A 55 -9.89 6.79 13.42
N LEU A 56 -10.76 7.55 12.77
CA LEU A 56 -10.52 8.97 12.57
C LEU A 56 -10.69 9.70 13.90
N VAL A 57 -9.62 10.34 14.37
CA VAL A 57 -9.65 11.08 15.64
C VAL A 57 -9.30 12.56 15.45
N PHE A 58 -8.39 12.88 14.54
CA PHE A 58 -8.04 14.25 14.19
C PHE A 58 -8.17 14.46 12.68
N SER A 59 -9.23 15.17 12.30
CA SER A 59 -9.56 15.35 10.88
C SER A 59 -8.69 16.41 10.23
N LYS A 60 -8.67 17.61 10.81
CA LYS A 60 -7.97 18.78 10.26
C LYS A 60 -7.54 19.74 11.36
N LEU A 61 -6.63 20.64 11.00
CA LEU A 61 -6.34 21.87 11.71
C LEU A 61 -6.55 23.01 10.74
N ASP A 62 -7.59 23.83 10.95
CA ASP A 62 -7.91 24.95 10.11
C ASP A 62 -7.22 26.23 10.67
N GLU A 63 -6.46 26.90 9.80
CA GLU A 63 -5.67 28.08 10.14
C GLU A 63 -6.26 29.34 9.55
N ALA A 64 -6.32 30.42 10.35
CA ALA A 64 -6.65 31.76 9.85
C ALA A 64 -5.68 32.81 10.40
N LEU A 65 -5.37 33.80 9.58
CA LEU A 65 -4.63 35.00 9.97
C LEU A 65 -5.61 36.18 10.07
N GLU A 66 -5.39 37.03 11.07
CA GLU A 66 -5.98 38.35 11.13
C GLU A 66 -4.85 39.39 11.06
N LEU A 67 -4.89 40.24 10.05
CA LEU A 67 -3.93 41.33 9.81
C LEU A 67 -4.68 42.64 9.83
N ASP A 68 -4.43 43.51 10.84
CA ASP A 68 -5.10 44.79 11.02
C ASP A 68 -6.64 44.72 10.93
N GLY A 69 -7.23 43.65 11.50
CA GLY A 69 -8.67 43.42 11.52
C GLY A 69 -9.25 42.72 10.29
N GLU A 70 -8.43 42.43 9.27
CA GLU A 70 -8.86 41.71 8.08
C GLU A 70 -8.49 40.22 8.24
N LYS A 71 -9.46 39.32 8.05
CA LYS A 71 -9.30 37.87 8.24
C LYS A 71 -8.96 37.16 6.92
N TYR A 72 -7.93 36.31 6.93
CA TYR A 72 -7.45 35.47 5.84
C TYR A 72 -7.51 34.01 6.24
N GLU A 73 -8.41 33.25 5.63
CA GLU A 73 -8.52 31.79 5.86
C GLU A 73 -7.50 31.07 5.00
N LEU A 74 -6.59 30.30 5.63
CA LEU A 74 -5.54 29.55 4.95
C LEU A 74 -5.97 28.11 4.64
N PHE A 75 -7.06 27.65 5.24
CA PHE A 75 -7.61 26.31 5.02
C PHE A 75 -8.40 26.22 3.71
N THR A 76 -8.42 25.01 3.13
CA THR A 76 -9.32 24.67 2.03
C THR A 76 -10.28 23.59 2.51
N ASN A 77 -11.58 23.94 2.56
CA ASN A 77 -12.68 23.04 2.88
C ASN A 77 -13.61 22.92 1.70
N VAL A 78 -14.06 21.70 1.41
CA VAL A 78 -15.03 21.40 0.38
C VAL A 78 -16.39 21.18 1.03
N GLY A 79 -17.37 22.01 0.68
CA GLY A 79 -18.76 21.80 0.98
C GLY A 79 -19.53 21.48 -0.31
N LYS A 80 -20.79 21.10 -0.19
CA LYS A 80 -21.64 20.71 -1.32
C LYS A 80 -21.76 21.80 -2.40
N GLN A 81 -21.75 23.07 -2.00
CA GLN A 81 -21.99 24.23 -2.87
C GLN A 81 -20.90 25.30 -2.75
N TYR A 82 -19.85 25.06 -1.99
CA TYR A 82 -18.75 26.02 -1.80
C TYR A 82 -17.41 25.30 -1.65
N ILE A 83 -16.35 26.03 -1.96
CA ILE A 83 -14.97 25.64 -1.63
C ILE A 83 -14.31 26.89 -1.04
N SER A 84 -13.78 26.76 0.20
CA SER A 84 -13.02 27.85 0.80
C SER A 84 -11.69 28.07 0.07
N GLN A 85 -11.20 29.30 0.05
CA GLN A 85 -10.20 29.74 -0.92
C GLN A 85 -8.76 29.76 -0.37
N GLY A 86 -8.48 29.03 0.72
CA GLY A 86 -7.17 29.01 1.37
C GLY A 86 -6.02 28.62 0.45
N PHE A 87 -6.25 27.74 -0.52
CA PHE A 87 -5.27 27.34 -1.52
C PHE A 87 -4.70 28.50 -2.35
N ARG A 88 -5.41 29.64 -2.44
CA ARG A 88 -4.93 30.85 -3.15
C ARG A 88 -3.74 31.51 -2.47
N TYR A 89 -3.60 31.32 -1.15
CA TYR A 89 -2.47 31.83 -0.37
C TYR A 89 -1.30 30.85 -0.34
N GLN A 90 -1.49 29.63 -0.84
CA GLN A 90 -0.44 28.61 -0.86
C GLN A 90 0.53 28.86 -2.02
N GLU A 91 1.83 28.94 -1.70
CA GLU A 91 2.92 29.17 -2.67
C GLU A 91 3.53 27.86 -3.16
N SER A 92 3.59 26.82 -2.29
CA SER A 92 4.05 25.49 -2.68
C SER A 92 3.54 24.42 -1.75
N PHE A 93 3.53 23.19 -2.27
CA PHE A 93 3.49 21.96 -1.52
C PHE A 93 4.79 21.17 -1.80
N GLU A 94 5.45 20.73 -0.74
CA GLU A 94 6.66 19.92 -0.84
C GLU A 94 6.47 18.65 -0.01
N LYS A 95 6.95 17.51 -0.50
CA LYS A 95 6.97 16.25 0.24
C LYS A 95 8.31 15.58 0.01
N ASP A 96 9.03 15.39 1.09
CA ASP A 96 10.20 14.52 1.17
C ASP A 96 9.85 13.38 2.15
N PHE A 97 10.24 13.46 3.41
CA PHE A 97 9.78 12.54 4.46
C PHE A 97 8.43 12.97 5.03
N VAL A 98 8.21 14.27 5.11
CA VAL A 98 7.04 14.93 5.69
C VAL A 98 6.42 15.90 4.69
N PRO A 99 5.10 16.15 4.76
CA PRO A 99 4.46 17.17 3.94
C PRO A 99 4.75 18.57 4.48
N ILE A 100 5.10 19.48 3.58
CA ILE A 100 5.44 20.88 3.86
C ILE A 100 4.57 21.78 3.00
N PHE A 101 3.81 22.67 3.64
CA PHE A 101 2.97 23.67 2.99
C PHE A 101 3.57 25.05 3.22
N LYS A 102 3.71 25.84 2.18
CA LYS A 102 4.18 27.23 2.29
C LYS A 102 3.08 28.17 1.84
N TYR A 103 2.77 29.16 2.68
CA TYR A 103 1.75 30.16 2.42
C TYR A 103 2.34 31.56 2.43
N LYS A 104 1.72 32.47 1.70
CA LYS A 104 2.02 33.91 1.72
C LYS A 104 0.76 34.72 1.68
N VAL A 105 0.61 35.61 2.68
CA VAL A 105 -0.48 36.58 2.80
C VAL A 105 0.13 37.94 2.98
N LYS A 106 0.01 38.82 2.01
CA LYS A 106 0.70 40.11 1.99
C LYS A 106 2.23 39.92 2.21
N ASP A 107 2.76 40.44 3.31
CA ASP A 107 4.16 40.33 3.73
C ASP A 107 4.42 39.23 4.80
N VAL A 108 3.37 38.46 5.15
CA VAL A 108 3.50 37.32 6.08
C VAL A 108 3.77 36.02 5.32
N GLU A 109 4.82 35.33 5.72
CA GLU A 109 5.18 34.01 5.18
C GLU A 109 5.04 32.93 6.26
N ILE A 110 4.39 31.81 5.92
CA ILE A 110 4.14 30.67 6.82
C ILE A 110 4.65 29.39 6.18
N THR A 111 5.43 28.64 6.91
CA THR A 111 5.76 27.23 6.61
C THR A 111 5.06 26.34 7.64
N LYS A 112 4.20 25.42 7.17
CA LYS A 112 3.52 24.38 7.95
C LYS A 112 4.14 23.03 7.61
N ILE A 113 4.54 22.25 8.62
CA ILE A 113 5.10 20.90 8.46
C ILE A 113 4.29 19.95 9.34
N ILE A 114 3.90 18.81 8.80
CA ILE A 114 3.15 17.78 9.54
C ILE A 114 4.05 16.55 9.70
N CYS A 115 4.16 16.01 10.92
CA CYS A 115 4.96 14.84 11.23
C CYS A 115 4.22 13.91 12.20
N MET A 116 4.37 12.60 12.03
CA MET A 116 3.90 11.61 13.00
C MET A 116 5.07 11.09 13.84
N GLU A 117 4.83 10.79 15.12
CA GLU A 117 5.79 10.08 15.94
C GLU A 117 5.78 8.59 15.60
N TYR A 118 6.92 8.06 15.18
CA TYR A 118 7.04 6.64 14.82
C TYR A 118 6.80 5.75 16.06
N GLY A 119 5.93 4.76 15.92
CA GLY A 119 5.54 3.82 16.99
C GLY A 119 4.43 4.31 17.91
N LYS A 120 3.89 5.52 17.71
CA LYS A 120 2.83 6.10 18.55
C LYS A 120 1.69 6.74 17.77
N ASN A 121 0.53 6.89 18.41
CA ASN A 121 -0.62 7.62 17.87
C ASN A 121 -0.49 9.11 18.21
N THR A 122 0.54 9.74 17.68
CA THR A 122 0.89 11.16 17.88
C THR A 122 1.16 11.81 16.55
N VAL A 123 0.56 12.97 16.32
CA VAL A 123 0.86 13.86 15.20
C VAL A 123 1.24 15.23 15.70
N GLY A 124 2.28 15.80 15.13
CA GLY A 124 2.73 17.16 15.36
C GLY A 124 2.57 18.02 14.11
N VAL A 125 2.17 19.26 14.31
CA VAL A 125 2.16 20.30 13.27
C VAL A 125 3.07 21.43 13.70
N TYR A 126 4.12 21.67 12.95
CA TYR A 126 5.07 22.73 13.18
C TYR A 126 4.80 23.91 12.26
N TYR A 127 4.82 25.11 12.81
CA TYR A 127 4.72 26.36 12.07
C TYR A 127 5.97 27.19 12.25
N LYS A 128 6.51 27.69 11.15
CA LYS A 128 7.47 28.81 11.12
C LYS A 128 6.79 29.98 10.41
N ILE A 129 6.66 31.08 11.15
CA ILE A 129 5.94 32.27 10.69
C ILE A 129 6.92 33.42 10.68
N LYS A 130 7.02 34.12 9.56
CA LYS A 130 7.74 35.38 9.42
C LYS A 130 6.71 36.46 9.17
N ASN A 131 6.46 37.27 10.20
CA ASN A 131 5.52 38.37 10.11
C ASN A 131 6.11 39.58 9.39
N GLY A 132 5.25 40.35 8.75
CA GLY A 132 5.58 41.63 8.15
C GLY A 132 5.43 42.80 9.14
N SER A 133 5.10 43.97 8.62
CA SER A 133 5.05 45.22 9.37
C SER A 133 3.80 45.44 10.23
N GLN A 134 2.79 44.54 10.12
CA GLN A 134 1.48 44.68 10.78
C GLN A 134 1.38 43.78 12.03
N ASN A 135 0.45 44.10 12.93
CA ASN A 135 0.06 43.15 13.97
C ASN A 135 -0.64 41.95 13.33
N CYS A 136 -0.25 40.77 13.73
CA CYS A 136 -0.76 39.53 13.20
C CYS A 136 -1.30 38.66 14.34
N LYS A 137 -2.50 38.07 14.14
CA LYS A 137 -3.05 37.06 15.02
C LYS A 137 -3.25 35.78 14.22
N LEU A 138 -2.66 34.68 14.66
CA LEU A 138 -2.93 33.35 14.13
C LEU A 138 -4.00 32.66 14.98
N THR A 139 -5.02 32.12 14.33
CA THR A 139 -6.04 31.27 14.95
C THR A 139 -5.93 29.86 14.37
N LEU A 140 -5.94 28.85 15.25
CA LEU A 140 -5.93 27.43 14.91
C LEU A 140 -7.19 26.77 15.45
N ALA A 141 -8.00 26.15 14.58
CA ALA A 141 -9.21 25.42 14.94
C ALA A 141 -9.03 23.92 14.69
N PRO A 142 -8.80 23.11 15.72
CA PRO A 142 -8.77 21.66 15.61
C PRO A 142 -10.16 21.12 15.26
N ILE A 143 -10.25 20.27 14.23
CA ILE A 143 -11.46 19.59 13.81
C ILE A 143 -11.28 18.11 14.12
N ILE A 144 -12.08 17.56 15.02
CA ILE A 144 -11.93 16.23 15.57
C ILE A 144 -13.15 15.34 15.29
N ASN A 145 -12.94 14.04 15.40
CA ASN A 145 -13.97 13.01 15.31
C ASN A 145 -13.62 11.85 16.25
N PHE A 146 -14.50 10.88 16.42
CA PHE A 146 -14.16 9.60 17.01
C PHE A 146 -15.03 8.51 16.39
N ARG A 147 -14.63 8.03 15.22
CA ARG A 147 -15.40 7.03 14.49
C ARG A 147 -14.51 6.02 13.81
N ASP A 148 -15.00 4.80 13.63
CA ASP A 148 -14.36 3.84 12.75
C ASP A 148 -14.14 4.47 11.37
N PHE A 149 -12.93 4.30 10.79
CA PHE A 149 -12.57 5.00 9.57
C PHE A 149 -13.36 4.54 8.32
N HIS A 150 -14.02 3.37 8.37
CA HIS A 150 -14.94 2.91 7.33
C HIS A 150 -16.34 3.53 7.45
N CYS A 151 -16.71 4.01 8.64
CA CYS A 151 -18.00 4.66 8.89
C CYS A 151 -17.95 6.17 8.61
N MET A 152 -19.09 6.83 8.80
CA MET A 152 -19.23 8.29 8.76
C MET A 152 -20.18 8.74 9.84
N ASN A 153 -19.90 9.89 10.41
CA ASN A 153 -20.73 10.53 11.42
C ASN A 153 -21.71 11.51 10.77
N THR A 154 -22.91 11.03 10.45
CA THR A 154 -23.88 11.80 9.65
C THR A 154 -24.92 12.56 10.49
N ASN A 155 -25.28 12.02 11.65
CA ASN A 155 -26.38 12.55 12.47
C ASN A 155 -26.02 12.67 13.96
N HIS A 156 -24.81 12.30 14.37
CA HIS A 156 -24.42 12.26 15.75
C HIS A 156 -23.78 13.59 16.17
N GLU A 157 -24.28 14.17 17.25
CA GLU A 157 -23.60 15.23 17.99
C GLU A 157 -22.79 14.57 19.11
N PHE A 158 -21.50 14.88 19.17
CA PHE A 158 -20.61 14.29 20.17
C PHE A 158 -20.90 14.83 21.56
N ASP A 159 -21.03 13.97 22.56
CA ASP A 159 -20.89 14.36 23.98
C ASP A 159 -19.39 14.52 24.29
N LEU A 160 -18.92 15.75 24.22
CA LEU A 160 -17.51 16.09 24.33
C LEU A 160 -17.20 16.70 25.68
N LYS A 161 -16.35 16.01 26.45
CA LYS A 161 -15.88 16.47 27.75
C LYS A 161 -14.43 16.94 27.66
N GLN A 162 -14.16 18.17 28.08
CA GLN A 162 -12.84 18.77 28.07
C GLN A 162 -12.32 18.98 29.50
N THR A 163 -11.03 18.76 29.69
CA THR A 163 -10.27 19.18 30.86
C THR A 163 -9.10 20.01 30.42
N ILE A 164 -9.09 21.28 30.78
CA ILE A 164 -8.10 22.26 30.30
C ILE A 164 -7.11 22.56 31.43
N ASN A 165 -5.82 22.43 31.12
CA ASN A 165 -4.73 22.83 31.99
C ASN A 165 -3.76 23.69 31.20
N ASN A 166 -3.81 25.01 31.39
CA ASN A 166 -3.15 25.99 30.53
C ASN A 166 -3.57 25.78 29.05
N ASN A 167 -2.61 25.47 28.15
CA ASN A 167 -2.85 25.22 26.73
C ASN A 167 -3.00 23.73 26.41
N LYS A 168 -2.89 22.84 27.39
CA LYS A 168 -3.12 21.40 27.24
C LYS A 168 -4.59 21.08 27.49
N VAL A 169 -5.18 20.40 26.56
CA VAL A 169 -6.58 19.99 26.58
C VAL A 169 -6.65 18.47 26.50
N LYS A 170 -7.27 17.86 27.51
CA LYS A 170 -7.70 16.46 27.49
C LYS A 170 -9.12 16.40 26.98
N ILE A 171 -9.40 15.52 26.02
CA ILE A 171 -10.70 15.34 25.41
C ILE A 171 -11.16 13.89 25.56
N ILE A 172 -12.41 13.72 25.93
CA ILE A 172 -13.14 12.45 25.96
C ILE A 172 -14.40 12.66 25.13
N ILE A 173 -14.65 11.77 24.18
CA ILE A 173 -15.85 11.76 23.36
C ILE A 173 -16.73 10.58 23.75
N ASP A 174 -18.04 10.81 23.91
CA ASP A 174 -19.05 9.78 24.16
C ASP A 174 -18.68 8.84 25.34
N ASP A 175 -18.21 9.42 26.46
CA ASP A 175 -17.73 8.68 27.62
C ASP A 175 -16.65 7.63 27.35
N ASN A 176 -15.92 7.75 26.22
CA ASN A 176 -14.84 6.86 25.88
C ASN A 176 -13.58 7.10 26.74
N ASN A 177 -13.66 6.74 28.01
CA ASN A 177 -12.56 6.90 28.97
C ASN A 177 -11.35 6.03 28.67
N SER A 178 -11.49 4.99 27.83
CA SER A 178 -10.39 4.07 27.47
C SER A 178 -9.42 4.69 26.46
N PHE A 179 -9.86 5.69 25.71
CA PHE A 179 -9.08 6.32 24.65
C PHE A 179 -9.20 7.84 24.68
N PRO A 180 -8.80 8.49 25.79
CA PRO A 180 -8.73 9.95 25.84
C PRO A 180 -7.64 10.40 24.87
N PHE A 181 -7.82 11.58 24.28
CA PHE A 181 -6.75 12.21 23.52
C PHE A 181 -6.45 13.60 24.04
N TYR A 182 -5.26 14.05 23.73
CA TYR A 182 -4.68 15.27 24.26
C TYR A 182 -4.23 16.15 23.11
N MET A 183 -4.45 17.44 23.23
CA MET A 183 -3.91 18.44 22.29
C MET A 183 -3.26 19.60 23.04
N LYS A 184 -2.25 20.21 22.42
CA LYS A 184 -1.53 21.35 22.99
C LYS A 184 -0.90 22.19 21.91
N LEU A 185 -0.94 23.50 22.05
CA LEU A 185 -0.10 24.44 21.31
C LEU A 185 1.01 24.94 22.25
N SER A 186 2.22 25.08 21.73
CA SER A 186 3.40 25.49 22.52
C SER A 186 3.25 26.86 23.15
N GLU A 187 2.52 27.78 22.50
CA GLU A 187 2.28 29.14 22.95
C GLU A 187 0.87 29.59 22.53
N GLY A 188 0.34 30.62 23.18
CA GLY A 188 -0.96 31.21 22.88
C GLY A 188 -2.03 30.88 23.93
N LYS A 189 -3.29 31.16 23.60
CA LYS A 189 -4.44 30.97 24.50
C LYS A 189 -5.43 30.00 23.85
N TYR A 190 -5.87 28.99 24.61
CA TYR A 190 -7.00 28.15 24.22
C TYR A 190 -8.30 28.75 24.72
N THR A 191 -9.31 28.76 23.87
CA THR A 191 -10.69 29.10 24.21
C THR A 191 -11.58 27.92 23.86
N GLU A 192 -12.24 27.35 24.87
CA GLU A 192 -13.15 26.24 24.72
C GLU A 192 -14.41 26.63 23.94
N HIS A 193 -14.85 25.77 23.05
CA HIS A 193 -16.19 25.82 22.45
C HIS A 193 -17.01 24.65 22.96
N ILE A 194 -18.22 24.92 23.44
CA ILE A 194 -19.14 23.90 23.92
C ILE A 194 -20.08 23.54 22.76
N ASN A 195 -20.06 22.24 22.36
CA ASN A 195 -20.93 21.70 21.30
C ASN A 195 -20.84 22.44 19.95
N ASP A 196 -19.67 22.97 19.61
CA ASP A 196 -19.46 23.56 18.29
C ASP A 196 -19.18 22.45 17.25
N THR A 197 -19.92 22.48 16.16
CA THR A 197 -19.92 21.44 15.14
C THR A 197 -19.62 22.02 13.77
N PHE A 198 -18.63 21.43 13.10
CA PHE A 198 -18.40 21.62 11.67
C PHE A 198 -19.36 20.69 10.91
N TYR A 199 -20.41 21.26 10.33
CA TYR A 199 -21.45 20.53 9.63
C TYR A 199 -21.09 20.28 8.15
N ASN A 200 -21.45 19.09 7.67
CA ASN A 200 -21.48 18.72 6.26
C ASN A 200 -20.13 18.92 5.53
N MET A 201 -19.03 18.47 6.13
CA MET A 201 -17.78 18.29 5.37
C MET A 201 -18.04 17.34 4.22
N PHE A 202 -17.69 17.73 2.98
CA PHE A 202 -18.11 17.03 1.78
C PHE A 202 -16.95 16.26 1.17
N TYR A 203 -17.10 14.94 1.04
CA TYR A 203 -16.09 14.03 0.48
C TYR A 203 -16.40 13.71 -0.99
N ILE A 204 -15.76 14.42 -1.90
CA ILE A 204 -15.94 14.27 -3.36
C ILE A 204 -15.70 12.83 -3.81
N GLU A 205 -14.67 12.18 -3.26
CA GLU A 205 -14.30 10.81 -3.65
C GLU A 205 -15.33 9.77 -3.17
N GLU A 206 -15.97 10.00 -2.02
CA GLU A 206 -17.04 9.11 -1.56
C GLU A 206 -18.28 9.25 -2.46
N GLN A 207 -18.61 10.47 -2.89
CA GLN A 207 -19.69 10.71 -3.86
C GLN A 207 -19.42 9.98 -5.20
N LYS A 208 -18.21 10.12 -5.75
CA LYS A 208 -17.81 9.43 -6.99
C LYS A 208 -17.91 7.89 -6.85
N ARG A 209 -17.74 7.37 -5.64
CA ARG A 209 -17.81 5.96 -5.30
C ARG A 209 -19.23 5.49 -4.96
N GLY A 210 -20.24 6.36 -5.07
CA GLY A 210 -21.64 6.02 -4.82
C GLY A 210 -22.01 5.91 -3.34
N PHE A 211 -21.23 6.52 -2.45
CA PHE A 211 -21.54 6.62 -1.02
C PHE A 211 -22.13 7.99 -0.67
N TYR A 212 -22.78 8.07 0.49
CA TYR A 212 -23.18 9.34 1.07
C TYR A 212 -21.92 10.16 1.38
N PRO A 213 -21.83 11.45 0.98
CA PRO A 213 -20.56 12.18 1.01
C PRO A 213 -20.41 13.18 2.15
N GLU A 214 -21.43 13.41 3.00
CA GLU A 214 -21.41 14.49 3.99
C GLU A 214 -21.18 13.92 5.41
N GLU A 215 -20.34 14.58 6.20
CA GLU A 215 -20.00 14.20 7.56
C GLU A 215 -19.92 15.40 8.49
N ASN A 216 -20.29 15.19 9.76
CA ASN A 216 -20.16 16.17 10.83
C ASN A 216 -18.92 15.89 11.69
N HIS A 217 -18.29 16.97 12.17
CA HIS A 217 -17.13 16.92 13.06
C HIS A 217 -17.33 17.88 14.24
N SER A 218 -16.61 17.64 15.34
CA SER A 218 -16.60 18.56 16.48
C SER A 218 -15.44 19.55 16.37
N VAL A 219 -15.69 20.81 16.79
CA VAL A 219 -14.67 21.87 16.96
C VAL A 219 -14.59 22.18 18.45
N PRO A 220 -13.69 21.52 19.23
CA PRO A 220 -13.67 21.62 20.69
C PRO A 220 -13.29 23.01 21.20
N GLY A 221 -12.68 23.83 20.37
CA GLY A 221 -12.25 25.18 20.68
C GLY A 221 -11.18 25.68 19.71
N ILE A 222 -10.63 26.84 20.00
CA ILE A 222 -9.62 27.49 19.18
C ILE A 222 -8.40 27.88 19.99
N TYR A 223 -7.23 27.84 19.35
CA TYR A 223 -6.00 28.45 19.86
C TYR A 223 -5.75 29.77 19.15
N GLU A 224 -5.39 30.82 19.90
CA GLU A 224 -5.02 32.14 19.35
C GLU A 224 -3.61 32.52 19.78
N VAL A 225 -2.81 33.03 18.86
CA VAL A 225 -1.44 33.49 19.08
C VAL A 225 -1.26 34.87 18.47
N GLN A 226 -0.76 35.81 19.28
CA GLN A 226 -0.35 37.15 18.77
C GLN A 226 1.09 37.09 18.29
N ILE A 227 1.35 37.74 17.15
CA ILE A 227 2.66 37.81 16.51
C ILE A 227 2.96 39.27 16.24
N ALA A 228 4.03 39.78 16.86
CA ALA A 228 4.39 41.17 16.74
C ALA A 228 4.89 41.55 15.32
N PRO A 229 4.85 42.81 14.93
CA PRO A 229 5.44 43.27 13.67
C PRO A 229 6.93 42.88 13.56
N ASN A 230 7.30 42.36 12.38
CA ASN A 230 8.65 41.87 12.05
C ASN A 230 9.15 40.69 12.93
N GLU A 231 8.29 40.03 13.70
CA GLU A 231 8.63 38.88 14.50
C GLU A 231 8.75 37.63 13.60
N GLU A 232 9.78 36.80 13.87
CA GLU A 232 9.81 35.41 13.43
C GLU A 232 9.39 34.54 14.61
N LYS A 233 8.34 33.72 14.42
CA LYS A 233 7.76 32.87 15.47
C LYS A 233 7.72 31.41 15.02
N GLU A 234 8.05 30.52 15.93
CA GLU A 234 7.95 29.07 15.75
C GLU A 234 6.91 28.53 16.73
N LEU A 235 6.00 27.68 16.24
CA LEU A 235 4.94 27.09 17.06
C LEU A 235 4.87 25.58 16.79
N SER A 236 4.59 24.82 17.85
CA SER A 236 4.36 23.38 17.81
C SER A 236 2.95 23.06 18.32
N PHE A 237 2.13 22.47 17.44
CA PHE A 237 0.85 21.90 17.82
C PHE A 237 0.96 20.39 17.88
N VAL A 238 0.54 19.74 18.97
CA VAL A 238 0.58 18.29 19.17
C VAL A 238 -0.82 17.77 19.40
N PHE A 239 -1.16 16.65 18.78
CA PHE A 239 -2.36 15.85 19.04
C PHE A 239 -1.95 14.38 19.24
N SER A 240 -2.38 13.77 20.35
CA SER A 240 -1.88 12.46 20.76
C SER A 240 -2.85 11.70 21.66
N PHE A 241 -2.70 10.36 21.67
CA PHE A 241 -3.28 9.51 22.72
C PHE A 241 -2.36 9.41 23.96
N GLU A 242 -1.13 9.88 23.87
CA GLU A 242 -0.21 9.92 25.00
C GLU A 242 -0.52 11.12 25.90
N GLU A 243 -0.53 10.89 27.23
CA GLU A 243 -0.80 11.97 28.19
C GLU A 243 0.37 12.96 28.29
N ASN A 244 1.62 12.49 28.15
CA ASN A 244 2.82 13.30 28.33
C ASN A 244 3.19 14.10 27.06
N ILE A 245 2.23 14.84 26.49
CA ILE A 245 2.49 15.70 25.32
C ILE A 245 3.26 16.98 25.66
N ASP A 246 3.45 17.29 26.94
CA ASP A 246 4.17 18.48 27.40
C ASP A 246 5.65 18.45 27.02
N GLU A 247 6.22 17.26 26.90
CA GLU A 247 7.63 17.02 26.55
C GLU A 247 7.87 16.88 25.04
N ILE A 248 6.81 16.95 24.22
CA ILE A 248 6.91 16.75 22.78
C ILE A 248 7.22 18.08 22.10
N ASP A 249 8.42 18.21 21.53
CA ASP A 249 8.75 19.25 20.55
C ASP A 249 8.63 18.68 19.13
N VAL A 250 7.79 19.29 18.30
CA VAL A 250 7.55 18.84 16.93
C VAL A 250 8.81 18.97 16.05
N LYS A 251 9.70 19.93 16.33
CA LYS A 251 11.00 20.01 15.63
C LYS A 251 11.86 18.77 15.90
N ASP A 252 11.86 18.28 17.14
CA ASP A 252 12.56 17.05 17.51
C ASP A 252 11.93 15.82 16.84
N LEU A 253 10.59 15.77 16.73
CA LEU A 253 9.90 14.69 15.98
C LEU A 253 10.34 14.68 14.51
N ILE A 254 10.38 15.85 13.86
CA ILE A 254 10.84 16.00 12.49
C ILE A 254 12.30 15.56 12.35
N ALA A 255 13.17 16.00 13.27
CA ALA A 255 14.59 15.62 13.25
C ALA A 255 14.80 14.11 13.45
N LYS A 256 14.03 13.48 14.36
CA LYS A 256 14.05 12.02 14.58
C LYS A 256 13.59 11.26 13.34
N GLU A 257 12.53 11.72 12.66
CA GLU A 257 12.07 11.07 11.43
C GLU A 257 13.08 11.21 10.29
N ILE A 258 13.68 12.39 10.10
CA ILE A 258 14.76 12.58 9.12
C ILE A 258 15.93 11.64 9.42
N PHE A 259 16.33 11.53 10.69
CA PHE A 259 17.41 10.62 11.10
C PHE A 259 17.05 9.16 10.79
N ARG A 260 15.84 8.71 11.19
CA ARG A 260 15.35 7.36 10.94
C ARG A 260 15.34 6.99 9.44
N GLN A 261 14.86 7.90 8.59
CA GLN A 261 14.84 7.68 7.14
C GLN A 261 16.27 7.61 6.56
N ASN A 262 17.17 8.45 7.02
CA ASN A 262 18.58 8.39 6.60
C ASN A 262 19.25 7.07 7.01
N GLU A 263 18.95 6.55 8.20
CA GLU A 263 19.43 5.21 8.61
C GLU A 263 18.91 4.11 7.66
N LEU A 264 17.63 4.14 7.27
CA LEU A 264 17.08 3.20 6.29
C LEU A 264 17.78 3.27 4.93
N TYR A 265 18.14 4.47 4.49
CA TYR A 265 18.90 4.64 3.25
C TYR A 265 20.29 4.03 3.35
N ASN A 266 20.99 4.27 4.47
CA ASN A 266 22.33 3.74 4.72
C ASN A 266 22.33 2.21 4.83
N GLU A 267 21.38 1.64 5.57
CA GLU A 267 21.25 0.19 5.77
C GLU A 267 20.92 -0.54 4.48
N SER A 268 20.17 0.07 3.57
CA SER A 268 19.81 -0.54 2.29
C SER A 268 21.02 -0.86 1.41
N LEU A 269 22.11 -0.09 1.54
CA LEU A 269 23.31 -0.12 0.70
C LEU A 269 23.01 0.07 -0.80
N LEU A 270 21.85 0.61 -1.14
CA LEU A 270 21.48 0.94 -2.52
C LEU A 270 22.09 2.26 -2.98
N ILE A 271 22.53 3.08 -2.04
CA ILE A 271 23.12 4.40 -2.29
C ILE A 271 24.63 4.34 -2.03
N ASP A 272 25.43 4.74 -3.01
CA ASP A 272 26.88 4.84 -2.85
C ASP A 272 27.27 6.18 -2.21
N ASN A 273 27.52 6.16 -0.91
CA ASN A 273 27.93 7.33 -0.12
C ASN A 273 29.43 7.62 -0.20
N ARG A 274 30.24 6.83 -0.94
CA ARG A 274 31.70 6.97 -1.03
C ARG A 274 32.16 7.97 -2.09
N LYS A 275 31.27 8.38 -3.01
CA LYS A 275 31.58 9.36 -4.04
C LYS A 275 31.40 10.79 -3.54
N ASP A 276 32.48 11.55 -3.45
CA ASP A 276 32.47 12.95 -3.05
C ASP A 276 31.83 13.90 -4.09
N LYS A 277 31.86 13.51 -5.38
CA LYS A 277 31.23 14.29 -6.46
C LYS A 277 30.35 13.38 -7.29
N LYS A 278 29.05 13.66 -7.31
CA LYS A 278 28.04 12.96 -8.12
C LYS A 278 27.58 13.86 -9.26
N THR A 279 27.35 13.28 -10.42
CA THR A 279 26.73 13.95 -11.56
C THR A 279 25.24 14.24 -11.25
N LYS A 280 24.63 15.15 -12.01
CA LYS A 280 23.19 15.44 -11.88
C LYS A 280 22.33 14.19 -12.06
N ALA A 281 22.70 13.28 -12.99
CA ALA A 281 21.97 12.04 -13.22
C ALA A 281 22.09 11.09 -12.02
N GLU A 282 23.28 10.95 -11.41
CA GLU A 282 23.48 10.14 -10.20
C GLU A 282 22.72 10.69 -9.00
N LEU A 283 22.64 12.01 -8.84
CA LEU A 283 21.82 12.64 -7.79
C LEU A 283 20.32 12.39 -7.99
N GLN A 284 19.84 12.41 -9.23
CA GLN A 284 18.45 12.08 -9.56
C GLN A 284 18.13 10.60 -9.30
N GLU A 285 19.06 9.71 -9.64
CA GLU A 285 18.94 8.27 -9.36
C GLU A 285 18.90 8.00 -7.85
N GLU A 286 19.80 8.64 -7.09
CA GLU A 286 19.82 8.54 -5.64
C GLU A 286 18.52 9.04 -5.00
N GLN A 287 18.02 10.20 -5.44
CA GLN A 287 16.75 10.72 -4.93
C GLN A 287 15.58 9.76 -5.22
N MET A 288 15.52 9.20 -6.43
CA MET A 288 14.54 8.18 -6.76
C MET A 288 14.62 6.98 -5.83
N ILE A 289 15.81 6.47 -5.55
CA ILE A 289 16.00 5.32 -4.64
C ILE A 289 15.51 5.69 -3.22
N LYS A 290 15.84 6.89 -2.72
CA LYS A 290 15.36 7.40 -1.42
C LYS A 290 13.83 7.46 -1.38
N ASP A 291 13.21 8.01 -2.41
CA ASP A 291 11.76 8.13 -2.50
C ASP A 291 11.08 6.73 -2.48
N PHE A 292 11.65 5.75 -3.17
CA PHE A 292 11.15 4.37 -3.12
C PHE A 292 11.37 3.70 -1.76
N ILE A 293 12.53 3.91 -1.11
CA ILE A 293 12.77 3.37 0.25
C ILE A 293 11.75 3.95 1.23
N THR A 294 11.48 5.26 1.17
CA THR A 294 10.43 5.91 1.96
C THR A 294 9.04 5.35 1.64
N ALA A 295 8.73 5.15 0.35
CA ALA A 295 7.46 4.56 -0.06
C ALA A 295 7.28 3.13 0.48
N THR A 296 8.35 2.31 0.46
CA THR A 296 8.31 0.94 1.01
C THR A 296 8.09 0.92 2.51
N ASP A 297 8.65 1.89 3.23
CA ASP A 297 8.58 1.99 4.68
C ASP A 297 7.14 2.21 5.18
N ASN A 298 6.31 2.92 4.43
CA ASN A 298 4.92 3.19 4.79
C ASN A 298 4.09 1.92 5.06
N PHE A 299 4.43 0.81 4.44
CA PHE A 299 3.65 -0.44 4.55
C PHE A 299 4.13 -1.38 5.64
N ILE A 300 5.31 -1.17 6.19
CA ILE A 300 5.91 -2.03 7.22
C ILE A 300 5.43 -1.56 8.59
N VAL A 301 4.73 -2.44 9.31
CA VAL A 301 4.16 -2.08 10.60
C VAL A 301 4.48 -3.15 11.66
N TYR A 302 4.73 -2.68 12.88
CA TYR A 302 4.85 -3.54 14.05
C TYR A 302 3.45 -3.87 14.58
N ARG A 303 3.23 -5.16 14.88
CA ARG A 303 1.98 -5.68 15.43
C ARG A 303 2.23 -6.14 16.89
N PRO A 304 1.90 -5.30 17.89
CA PRO A 304 2.20 -5.59 19.30
C PRO A 304 1.59 -6.91 19.80
N SER A 305 0.39 -7.26 19.31
CA SER A 305 -0.29 -8.51 19.68
C SER A 305 0.49 -9.78 19.30
N PHE A 306 1.39 -9.68 18.32
CA PHE A 306 2.26 -10.78 17.88
C PHE A 306 3.72 -10.60 18.33
N GLY A 307 4.11 -9.38 18.67
CA GLY A 307 5.51 -9.04 18.90
C GLY A 307 6.37 -9.08 17.63
N LEU A 308 5.76 -8.96 16.45
CA LEU A 308 6.36 -9.14 15.14
C LEU A 308 5.92 -8.06 14.18
N HIS A 309 6.68 -7.88 13.09
CA HIS A 309 6.26 -7.01 11.98
C HIS A 309 5.34 -7.75 11.00
N THR A 310 4.52 -6.95 10.32
CA THR A 310 3.68 -7.37 9.20
C THR A 310 3.68 -6.28 8.12
N ILE A 311 3.01 -6.55 6.98
CA ILE A 311 2.91 -5.61 5.86
C ILE A 311 1.44 -5.23 5.67
N ILE A 312 1.14 -3.94 5.69
CA ILE A 312 -0.16 -3.41 5.28
C ILE A 312 -0.26 -3.50 3.76
N ALA A 313 -1.33 -4.11 3.25
CA ALA A 313 -1.51 -4.31 1.81
C ALA A 313 -1.65 -3.00 1.05
N GLY A 314 -2.36 -2.02 1.63
CA GLY A 314 -2.52 -0.71 1.02
C GLY A 314 -3.33 0.28 1.84
N TYR A 315 -3.03 1.54 1.64
CA TYR A 315 -3.77 2.65 2.22
C TYR A 315 -4.76 3.25 1.22
N PRO A 316 -5.93 3.69 1.68
CA PRO A 316 -6.26 3.93 3.09
C PRO A 316 -6.91 2.74 3.81
N TRP A 317 -7.50 1.76 3.13
CA TRP A 317 -8.50 0.87 3.73
C TRP A 317 -8.04 -0.57 4.02
N PHE A 318 -6.95 -1.04 3.42
CA PHE A 318 -6.49 -2.41 3.68
C PHE A 318 -5.74 -2.55 5.01
N LEU A 319 -5.78 -3.76 5.53
CA LEU A 319 -4.97 -4.23 6.64
C LEU A 319 -3.83 -5.13 6.14
N ASP A 320 -3.29 -5.97 7.01
CA ASP A 320 -2.26 -6.95 6.70
C ASP A 320 -2.88 -8.20 6.05
N TRP A 321 -2.72 -8.29 4.74
CA TRP A 321 -3.15 -9.43 3.93
C TRP A 321 -1.97 -10.32 3.58
N GLY A 322 -2.14 -11.66 3.77
CA GLY A 322 -1.06 -12.63 3.56
C GLY A 322 -0.57 -12.69 2.12
N ARG A 323 -1.49 -12.78 1.15
CA ARG A 323 -1.15 -12.76 -0.28
C ARG A 323 -0.37 -11.51 -0.68
N ASP A 324 -0.88 -10.36 -0.30
CA ASP A 324 -0.29 -9.05 -0.63
C ASP A 324 1.08 -8.89 -0.01
N SER A 325 1.22 -9.30 1.26
CA SER A 325 2.50 -9.30 1.97
C SER A 325 3.54 -10.18 1.29
N LEU A 326 3.15 -11.36 0.80
CA LEU A 326 4.05 -12.27 0.12
C LEU A 326 4.45 -11.76 -1.26
N ILE A 327 3.53 -11.17 -2.04
CA ILE A 327 3.87 -10.54 -3.33
C ILE A 327 4.80 -9.34 -3.12
N ALA A 328 4.54 -8.52 -2.11
CA ALA A 328 5.33 -7.35 -1.80
C ALA A 328 6.68 -7.64 -1.10
N PHE A 329 6.91 -8.84 -0.63
CA PHE A 329 7.98 -9.21 0.30
C PHE A 329 9.40 -8.89 -0.21
N GLU A 330 9.71 -9.25 -1.45
CA GLU A 330 11.05 -9.05 -2.01
C GLU A 330 11.39 -7.57 -2.16
N GLY A 331 10.50 -6.78 -2.78
CA GLY A 331 10.77 -5.36 -3.05
C GLY A 331 10.71 -4.47 -1.81
N LEU A 332 9.86 -4.80 -0.81
CA LEU A 332 9.80 -4.02 0.42
C LEU A 332 10.96 -4.36 1.39
N LEU A 333 11.34 -5.61 1.49
CA LEU A 333 12.19 -6.10 2.59
C LEU A 333 13.55 -6.61 2.13
N LEU A 334 13.61 -7.46 1.11
CA LEU A 334 14.86 -8.12 0.73
C LEU A 334 15.79 -7.18 -0.03
N ILE A 335 15.26 -6.42 -0.98
CA ILE A 335 16.03 -5.45 -1.77
C ILE A 335 16.56 -4.33 -0.87
N THR A 336 15.76 -3.88 0.09
CA THR A 336 16.12 -2.84 1.06
C THR A 336 16.97 -3.36 2.22
N LYS A 337 17.34 -4.66 2.20
CA LYS A 337 18.14 -5.37 3.22
C LYS A 337 17.56 -5.36 4.64
N ARG A 338 16.27 -5.19 4.78
CA ARG A 338 15.55 -5.28 6.07
C ARG A 338 15.39 -6.74 6.50
N PHE A 339 16.47 -7.52 6.53
CA PHE A 339 16.44 -8.98 6.72
C PHE A 339 15.87 -9.41 8.07
N LYS A 340 16.09 -8.62 9.13
CA LYS A 340 15.48 -8.88 10.44
C LYS A 340 13.95 -8.80 10.35
N ILE A 341 13.44 -7.73 9.75
CA ILE A 341 12.00 -7.52 9.55
C ILE A 341 11.45 -8.60 8.61
N ALA A 342 12.15 -8.95 7.54
CA ALA A 342 11.77 -10.03 6.64
C ALA A 342 11.57 -11.37 7.37
N LYS A 343 12.49 -11.69 8.28
CA LYS A 343 12.37 -12.86 9.15
C LYS A 343 11.14 -12.81 10.05
N GLU A 344 10.85 -11.66 10.64
CA GLU A 344 9.67 -11.45 11.48
C GLU A 344 8.36 -11.56 10.69
N VAL A 345 8.32 -11.02 9.47
CA VAL A 345 7.15 -11.16 8.57
C VAL A 345 6.93 -12.60 8.17
N LEU A 346 7.98 -13.38 7.86
CA LEU A 346 7.85 -14.81 7.63
C LEU A 346 7.34 -15.55 8.88
N LEU A 347 7.83 -15.21 10.07
CA LEU A 347 7.31 -15.76 11.33
C LEU A 347 5.82 -15.44 11.52
N THR A 348 5.38 -14.22 11.20
CA THR A 348 3.96 -13.85 11.21
C THR A 348 3.14 -14.75 10.29
N MET A 349 3.62 -15.00 9.05
CA MET A 349 2.92 -15.84 8.08
C MET A 349 2.80 -17.31 8.54
N ILE A 350 3.88 -17.88 9.11
CA ILE A 350 3.91 -19.31 9.49
C ILE A 350 3.32 -19.59 10.87
N ARG A 351 3.20 -18.58 11.74
CA ARG A 351 2.70 -18.69 13.11
C ARG A 351 1.32 -19.33 13.17
N ASP A 352 0.42 -18.84 12.36
CA ASP A 352 -0.99 -19.21 12.36
C ASP A 352 -1.36 -20.13 11.19
N ILE A 353 -0.36 -20.83 10.59
CA ILE A 353 -0.68 -21.87 9.60
C ILE A 353 -1.55 -22.92 10.27
N LYS A 354 -2.74 -23.13 9.71
CA LYS A 354 -3.71 -24.13 10.13
C LYS A 354 -4.34 -24.77 8.90
N TYR A 355 -4.55 -26.07 8.96
CA TYR A 355 -5.09 -26.84 7.82
C TYR A 355 -4.22 -26.73 6.54
N GLY A 356 -2.93 -26.47 6.69
CA GLY A 356 -2.03 -26.20 5.56
C GLY A 356 -2.22 -24.84 4.88
N LEU A 357 -3.00 -23.94 5.47
CA LEU A 357 -3.25 -22.62 4.95
C LEU A 357 -2.56 -21.53 5.76
N VAL A 358 -1.87 -20.63 5.06
CA VAL A 358 -1.42 -19.36 5.59
C VAL A 358 -2.65 -18.45 5.71
N PRO A 359 -2.83 -17.68 6.81
CA PRO A 359 -3.90 -16.70 6.88
C PRO A 359 -3.83 -15.73 5.72
N ASN A 360 -4.94 -15.56 5.00
CA ASN A 360 -5.03 -14.52 3.98
C ASN A 360 -5.16 -13.11 4.58
N GLY A 361 -5.50 -13.01 5.87
CA GLY A 361 -5.59 -11.77 6.64
C GLY A 361 -6.04 -12.06 8.05
N TYR A 362 -6.21 -10.99 8.81
CA TYR A 362 -6.74 -11.05 10.17
C TYR A 362 -7.96 -10.14 10.29
N SER A 363 -8.97 -10.60 11.05
CA SER A 363 -10.14 -9.79 11.36
C SER A 363 -9.71 -8.47 12.04
N GLY A 364 -10.26 -7.36 11.57
CA GLY A 364 -9.99 -6.04 12.12
C GLY A 364 -10.50 -5.82 13.57
N PHE A 365 -11.33 -6.74 14.10
CA PHE A 365 -11.94 -6.61 15.42
C PHE A 365 -11.25 -7.46 16.49
N ASP A 366 -11.05 -8.75 16.21
CA ASP A 366 -10.62 -9.76 17.19
C ASP A 366 -9.30 -10.44 16.84
N ASN A 367 -8.62 -9.99 15.79
CA ASN A 367 -7.37 -10.58 15.27
C ASN A 367 -7.49 -12.06 14.86
N ARG A 368 -8.68 -12.56 14.60
CA ARG A 368 -8.90 -13.93 14.14
C ARG A 368 -8.35 -14.12 12.74
N PRO A 369 -7.52 -15.15 12.49
CA PRO A 369 -7.01 -15.45 11.16
C PRO A 369 -8.12 -15.90 10.20
N LEU A 370 -8.04 -15.45 8.95
CA LEU A 370 -8.96 -15.77 7.85
C LEU A 370 -8.25 -16.70 6.86
N TYR A 371 -8.89 -17.83 6.50
CA TYR A 371 -8.27 -18.87 5.67
C TYR A 371 -8.90 -19.00 4.28
N ASN A 372 -9.40 -17.91 3.72
CA ASN A 372 -10.10 -17.84 2.45
C ASN A 372 -9.19 -17.68 1.22
N SER A 373 -8.03 -18.34 1.19
CA SER A 373 -7.06 -18.24 0.09
C SER A 373 -6.40 -19.58 -0.20
N ALA A 374 -6.34 -19.93 -1.49
CA ALA A 374 -5.64 -21.12 -1.96
C ALA A 374 -4.23 -20.84 -2.46
N ASP A 375 -3.89 -19.60 -2.77
CA ASP A 375 -2.62 -19.20 -3.38
C ASP A 375 -1.58 -18.72 -2.37
N ALA A 376 -1.97 -18.06 -1.27
CA ALA A 376 -1.05 -17.49 -0.28
C ALA A 376 -0.09 -18.54 0.29
N SER A 377 -0.57 -19.74 0.62
CA SER A 377 0.26 -20.83 1.15
C SER A 377 1.33 -21.29 0.18
N LEU A 378 1.06 -21.28 -1.11
CA LEU A 378 2.01 -21.68 -2.15
C LEU A 378 2.95 -20.53 -2.56
N LEU A 379 2.51 -19.26 -2.49
CA LEU A 379 3.35 -18.08 -2.64
C LEU A 379 4.44 -18.00 -1.56
N LEU A 380 4.17 -18.50 -0.36
CA LEU A 380 5.14 -18.55 0.74
C LEU A 380 6.42 -19.29 0.33
N PHE A 381 6.33 -20.37 -0.43
CA PHE A 381 7.52 -21.15 -0.88
C PHE A 381 8.44 -20.29 -1.74
N GLU A 382 7.90 -19.50 -2.66
CA GLU A 382 8.69 -18.60 -3.52
C GLU A 382 9.43 -17.56 -2.66
N GLN A 383 8.76 -16.96 -1.69
CA GLN A 383 9.38 -15.95 -0.85
C GLN A 383 10.42 -16.53 0.13
N ILE A 384 10.24 -17.76 0.57
CA ILE A 384 11.27 -18.48 1.33
C ILE A 384 12.50 -18.74 0.47
N GLN A 385 12.32 -19.13 -0.78
CA GLN A 385 13.43 -19.29 -1.73
C GLN A 385 14.17 -17.97 -1.96
N ASN A 386 13.43 -16.87 -2.13
CA ASN A 386 14.00 -15.53 -2.23
C ASN A 386 14.74 -15.14 -0.95
N TYR A 387 14.15 -15.34 0.23
CA TYR A 387 14.82 -15.07 1.51
C TYR A 387 16.15 -15.81 1.63
N ILE A 388 16.19 -17.11 1.31
CA ILE A 388 17.42 -17.92 1.31
C ILE A 388 18.46 -17.30 0.36
N LYS A 389 18.06 -16.93 -0.86
CA LYS A 389 18.94 -16.35 -1.87
C LYS A 389 19.62 -15.05 -1.40
N TYR A 390 18.92 -14.24 -0.59
CA TYR A 390 19.46 -12.98 -0.06
C TYR A 390 20.24 -13.13 1.25
N THR A 391 19.98 -14.16 2.06
CA THR A 391 20.46 -14.23 3.46
C THR A 391 21.32 -15.44 3.79
N ASP A 392 21.20 -16.55 3.03
CA ASP A 392 21.76 -17.86 3.38
C ASP A 392 21.36 -18.40 4.79
N ASP A 393 20.29 -17.84 5.42
CA ASP A 393 19.85 -18.24 6.77
C ASP A 393 19.15 -19.61 6.79
N TYR A 394 19.86 -20.63 6.37
CA TYR A 394 19.37 -22.02 6.39
C TYR A 394 19.03 -22.54 7.80
N ASN A 395 19.63 -21.98 8.85
CA ASN A 395 19.33 -22.40 10.21
C ASN A 395 17.90 -22.03 10.62
N PHE A 396 17.47 -20.80 10.35
CA PHE A 396 16.09 -20.36 10.55
C PHE A 396 15.12 -21.19 9.71
N ILE A 397 15.44 -21.37 8.43
CA ILE A 397 14.58 -22.14 7.54
C ILE A 397 14.42 -23.58 8.04
N LYS A 398 15.50 -24.26 8.42
CA LYS A 398 15.46 -25.62 8.90
C LYS A 398 14.63 -25.78 10.17
N LYS A 399 14.83 -24.86 11.13
CA LYS A 399 14.26 -24.99 12.48
C LYS A 399 12.79 -24.55 12.52
N ASP A 400 12.48 -23.39 11.96
CA ASP A 400 11.20 -22.73 12.19
C ASP A 400 10.24 -22.83 10.98
N VAL A 401 10.77 -22.82 9.76
CA VAL A 401 9.98 -22.73 8.53
C VAL A 401 9.69 -24.10 7.90
N TYR A 402 10.73 -24.92 7.71
CA TYR A 402 10.63 -26.19 6.97
C TYR A 402 9.57 -27.16 7.52
N PRO A 403 9.39 -27.34 8.85
CA PRO A 403 8.29 -28.15 9.38
C PRO A 403 6.92 -27.67 8.96
N LYS A 404 6.72 -26.34 8.86
CA LYS A 404 5.47 -25.74 8.42
C LYS A 404 5.23 -25.93 6.94
N LEU A 405 6.26 -25.83 6.11
CA LEU A 405 6.16 -26.15 4.68
C LEU A 405 5.76 -27.61 4.43
N LYS A 406 6.27 -28.55 5.22
CA LYS A 406 5.84 -29.96 5.17
C LYS A 406 4.35 -30.10 5.50
N GLU A 407 3.87 -29.37 6.51
CA GLU A 407 2.45 -29.32 6.87
C GLU A 407 1.59 -28.84 5.69
N VAL A 408 2.00 -27.75 5.01
CA VAL A 408 1.30 -27.23 3.81
C VAL A 408 1.22 -28.31 2.73
N ILE A 409 2.34 -28.91 2.30
CA ILE A 409 2.32 -29.92 1.23
C ILE A 409 1.44 -31.12 1.62
N LYS A 410 1.54 -31.59 2.89
CA LYS A 410 0.71 -32.69 3.38
C LYS A 410 -0.78 -32.40 3.24
N HIS A 411 -1.22 -31.20 3.57
CA HIS A 411 -2.63 -30.84 3.44
C HIS A 411 -3.07 -30.69 1.98
N TYR A 412 -2.25 -30.09 1.12
CA TYR A 412 -2.55 -29.94 -0.31
C TYR A 412 -2.59 -31.29 -1.04
N THR A 413 -1.86 -32.32 -0.58
CA THR A 413 -1.96 -33.68 -1.12
C THR A 413 -3.18 -34.46 -0.59
N GLY A 414 -3.87 -33.92 0.42
CA GLY A 414 -5.14 -34.42 0.93
C GLY A 414 -6.31 -33.59 0.43
N LYS A 415 -7.22 -33.25 1.34
CA LYS A 415 -8.35 -32.35 1.09
C LYS A 415 -8.42 -31.27 2.17
N ILE A 416 -8.56 -30.00 1.74
CA ILE A 416 -8.77 -28.85 2.60
C ILE A 416 -10.16 -28.27 2.27
N ASP A 417 -11.04 -28.27 3.27
CA ASP A 417 -12.44 -27.87 3.10
C ASP A 417 -12.84 -26.71 4.05
N VAL A 418 -11.85 -26.02 4.63
CA VAL A 418 -12.07 -24.85 5.49
C VAL A 418 -12.51 -23.68 4.64
N ASP A 419 -13.49 -22.91 5.12
CA ASP A 419 -14.05 -21.74 4.44
C ASP A 419 -14.51 -22.03 2.98
N ASN A 420 -14.97 -23.24 2.70
CA ASN A 420 -15.37 -23.74 1.38
C ASN A 420 -14.24 -23.68 0.33
N ASN A 421 -12.98 -23.68 0.75
CA ASN A 421 -11.84 -23.63 -0.18
C ASN A 421 -11.77 -24.84 -1.12
N ASN A 422 -12.27 -26.00 -0.69
CA ASN A 422 -12.32 -27.22 -1.47
C ASN A 422 -11.02 -27.49 -2.27
N ILE A 423 -9.86 -27.42 -1.59
CA ILE A 423 -8.54 -27.61 -2.21
C ILE A 423 -8.17 -29.10 -2.09
N TYR A 424 -7.78 -29.71 -3.20
CA TYR A 424 -7.31 -31.09 -3.21
C TYR A 424 -6.40 -31.38 -4.40
N LEU A 425 -5.53 -32.38 -4.23
CA LEU A 425 -4.74 -32.94 -5.31
C LEU A 425 -5.59 -33.98 -6.05
N ASP A 426 -5.85 -33.74 -7.34
CA ASP A 426 -6.61 -34.65 -8.17
C ASP A 426 -5.75 -35.82 -8.67
N GLU A 427 -6.38 -36.85 -9.26
CA GLU A 427 -5.72 -38.06 -9.79
C GLU A 427 -4.65 -37.77 -10.85
N ASP A 428 -4.78 -36.66 -11.55
CA ASP A 428 -3.79 -36.18 -12.53
C ASP A 428 -2.65 -35.35 -11.93
N PHE A 429 -2.56 -35.29 -10.60
CA PHE A 429 -1.55 -34.53 -9.85
C PHE A 429 -1.59 -33.02 -10.02
N LEU A 430 -2.72 -32.49 -10.48
CA LEU A 430 -3.03 -31.07 -10.49
C LEU A 430 -3.87 -30.70 -9.27
N ILE A 431 -3.65 -29.52 -8.73
CA ILE A 431 -4.49 -28.97 -7.66
C ILE A 431 -5.78 -28.40 -8.25
N SER A 432 -6.90 -28.84 -7.69
CA SER A 432 -8.22 -28.25 -7.88
C SER A 432 -8.60 -27.46 -6.63
N SER A 433 -9.26 -26.33 -6.78
CA SER A 433 -9.68 -25.48 -5.65
C SER A 433 -10.99 -24.77 -5.93
N GLY A 434 -11.70 -24.42 -4.85
CA GLY A 434 -12.89 -23.61 -4.91
C GLY A 434 -14.16 -24.34 -5.31
N THR A 435 -15.24 -23.59 -5.27
CA THR A 435 -16.59 -23.92 -5.74
C THR A 435 -17.12 -22.75 -6.57
N GLU A 436 -18.33 -22.86 -7.10
CA GLU A 436 -18.96 -21.75 -7.85
C GLU A 436 -19.18 -20.49 -7.00
N ASP A 437 -19.28 -20.64 -5.67
CA ASP A 437 -19.53 -19.56 -4.72
C ASP A 437 -18.25 -19.00 -4.06
N THR A 438 -17.08 -19.57 -4.36
CA THR A 438 -15.83 -19.16 -3.72
C THR A 438 -14.93 -18.32 -4.61
N GLN A 439 -14.19 -17.39 -3.98
CA GLN A 439 -13.14 -16.56 -4.56
C GLN A 439 -11.86 -16.70 -3.74
N ASN A 440 -11.11 -17.78 -3.94
CA ASN A 440 -9.92 -18.11 -3.13
C ASN A 440 -8.59 -17.90 -3.85
N THR A 441 -8.58 -17.22 -5.00
CA THR A 441 -7.39 -16.73 -5.69
C THR A 441 -7.28 -15.20 -5.56
N TRP A 442 -6.25 -14.59 -6.15
CA TRP A 442 -6.11 -13.14 -6.11
C TRP A 442 -7.24 -12.37 -6.84
N MET A 443 -7.99 -13.04 -7.70
CA MET A 443 -9.20 -12.49 -8.35
C MET A 443 -10.43 -12.72 -7.45
N ASP A 444 -10.45 -12.06 -6.30
CA ASP A 444 -11.35 -12.37 -5.18
C ASP A 444 -12.50 -11.38 -4.95
N ALA A 445 -12.85 -10.58 -5.95
CA ALA A 445 -14.00 -9.68 -5.86
C ALA A 445 -15.30 -10.46 -5.66
N LYS A 446 -16.11 -9.99 -4.70
CA LYS A 446 -17.40 -10.54 -4.33
C LYS A 446 -18.41 -9.43 -4.12
N TYR A 447 -19.60 -9.58 -4.70
CA TYR A 447 -20.69 -8.64 -4.51
C TYR A 447 -21.96 -9.41 -4.10
N ASP A 448 -22.65 -8.95 -3.07
CA ASP A 448 -23.87 -9.55 -2.52
C ASP A 448 -23.74 -11.07 -2.29
N GLY A 449 -22.61 -11.49 -1.75
CA GLY A 449 -22.33 -12.90 -1.49
C GLY A 449 -21.94 -13.74 -2.71
N VAL A 450 -21.95 -13.17 -3.93
CA VAL A 450 -21.63 -13.88 -5.17
C VAL A 450 -20.23 -13.53 -5.65
N ALA A 451 -19.40 -14.55 -5.97
CA ALA A 451 -18.10 -14.37 -6.56
C ALA A 451 -18.23 -13.80 -7.99
N VAL A 452 -17.58 -12.67 -8.27
CA VAL A 452 -17.64 -12.02 -9.59
C VAL A 452 -16.80 -12.76 -10.61
N THR A 453 -15.70 -13.34 -10.18
CA THR A 453 -14.76 -14.09 -11.02
C THR A 453 -14.53 -15.47 -10.40
N PRO A 454 -15.55 -16.36 -10.41
CA PRO A 454 -15.43 -17.68 -9.83
C PRO A 454 -14.48 -18.51 -10.70
N ARG A 455 -13.27 -18.74 -10.19
CA ARG A 455 -12.21 -19.50 -10.86
C ARG A 455 -12.02 -20.82 -10.13
N ASN A 456 -13.09 -21.61 -10.07
CA ASN A 456 -13.08 -22.92 -9.44
C ASN A 456 -12.45 -23.99 -10.35
N GLY A 457 -11.87 -25.02 -9.73
CA GLY A 457 -11.20 -26.09 -10.42
C GLY A 457 -9.68 -25.88 -10.55
N LYS A 458 -9.11 -26.27 -11.68
CA LYS A 458 -7.66 -26.29 -11.89
C LYS A 458 -7.21 -24.95 -12.51
N THR A 459 -6.79 -24.00 -11.69
CA THR A 459 -6.29 -22.69 -12.15
C THR A 459 -4.83 -22.77 -12.55
N VAL A 460 -4.43 -21.95 -13.52
CA VAL A 460 -3.09 -21.97 -14.11
C VAL A 460 -2.01 -21.54 -13.10
N GLU A 461 -2.26 -20.48 -12.33
CA GLU A 461 -1.31 -19.98 -11.34
C GLU A 461 -1.15 -20.93 -10.15
N LEU A 462 -2.25 -21.49 -9.63
CA LEU A 462 -2.17 -22.40 -8.49
C LEU A 462 -1.37 -23.66 -8.83
N ASN A 463 -1.51 -24.19 -10.03
CA ASN A 463 -0.77 -25.36 -10.48
C ASN A 463 0.71 -25.03 -10.80
N SER A 464 0.99 -23.81 -11.25
CA SER A 464 2.38 -23.31 -11.40
C SER A 464 3.07 -23.16 -10.05
N LEU A 465 2.39 -22.58 -9.06
CA LEU A 465 2.86 -22.45 -7.69
C LEU A 465 3.02 -23.81 -7.00
N TRP A 466 2.12 -24.76 -7.23
CA TRP A 466 2.22 -26.12 -6.71
C TRP A 466 3.46 -26.85 -7.22
N TYR A 467 3.72 -26.76 -8.52
CA TYR A 467 4.96 -27.31 -9.10
C TYR A 467 6.20 -26.69 -8.47
N ASN A 468 6.25 -25.36 -8.41
CA ASN A 468 7.35 -24.61 -7.82
C ASN A 468 7.58 -24.99 -6.34
N ALA A 469 6.51 -25.06 -5.54
CA ALA A 469 6.57 -25.46 -4.12
C ALA A 469 7.20 -26.84 -3.95
N ASN A 470 6.82 -27.83 -4.76
CA ASN A 470 7.39 -29.16 -4.71
C ASN A 470 8.87 -29.18 -5.13
N LYS A 471 9.28 -28.37 -6.11
CA LYS A 471 10.70 -28.23 -6.49
C LYS A 471 11.54 -27.63 -5.37
N ILE A 472 11.03 -26.59 -4.70
CA ILE A 472 11.69 -25.98 -3.53
C ILE A 472 11.79 -26.99 -2.39
N MET A 473 10.71 -27.72 -2.09
CA MET A 473 10.71 -28.77 -1.06
C MET A 473 11.72 -29.88 -1.35
N ALA A 474 11.84 -30.29 -2.60
CA ALA A 474 12.84 -31.30 -2.97
C ALA A 474 14.28 -30.84 -2.66
N GLN A 475 14.60 -29.58 -2.91
CA GLN A 475 15.90 -28.99 -2.59
C GLN A 475 16.13 -28.91 -1.08
N LEU A 476 15.14 -28.43 -0.34
CA LEU A 476 15.21 -28.31 1.12
C LEU A 476 15.31 -29.69 1.81
N ALA A 477 14.53 -30.65 1.31
CA ALA A 477 14.59 -32.04 1.82
C ALA A 477 15.95 -32.69 1.56
N LEU A 478 16.55 -32.44 0.38
CA LEU A 478 17.91 -32.95 0.11
C LEU A 478 18.94 -32.35 1.07
N LYS A 479 18.78 -31.11 1.47
CA LYS A 479 19.69 -30.39 2.35
C LYS A 479 19.46 -30.73 3.83
N PHE A 480 18.20 -30.92 4.26
CA PHE A 480 17.85 -31.03 5.69
C PHE A 480 17.52 -32.46 6.16
N GLU A 481 17.10 -33.33 5.27
CA GLU A 481 16.65 -34.67 5.63
C GLU A 481 17.38 -35.80 4.84
N SER A 482 16.88 -36.15 3.65
CA SER A 482 17.40 -37.30 2.89
C SER A 482 17.10 -37.21 1.39
N LYS A 483 17.88 -38.00 0.60
CA LYS A 483 17.60 -38.22 -0.82
C LYS A 483 16.24 -38.89 -1.05
N LYS A 484 15.75 -39.71 -0.12
CA LYS A 484 14.45 -40.38 -0.24
C LYS A 484 13.32 -39.37 -0.17
N GLU A 485 13.37 -38.44 0.80
CA GLU A 485 12.38 -37.39 0.98
C GLU A 485 12.40 -36.39 -0.19
N SER A 486 13.60 -36.00 -0.62
CA SER A 486 13.77 -35.17 -1.82
C SER A 486 13.11 -35.80 -3.05
N LYS A 487 13.31 -37.12 -3.25
CA LYS A 487 12.72 -37.85 -4.40
C LYS A 487 11.19 -37.85 -4.36
N TYR A 488 10.58 -37.88 -3.19
CA TYR A 488 9.12 -37.81 -3.05
C TYR A 488 8.56 -36.52 -3.66
N TYR A 489 9.15 -35.37 -3.31
CA TYR A 489 8.72 -34.07 -3.86
C TYR A 489 9.05 -33.91 -5.35
N GLU A 490 10.20 -34.44 -5.81
CA GLU A 490 10.54 -34.45 -7.23
C GLU A 490 9.53 -35.25 -8.07
N GLU A 491 9.03 -36.38 -7.57
CA GLU A 491 8.01 -37.18 -8.26
C GLU A 491 6.64 -36.43 -8.32
N LEU A 492 6.25 -35.74 -7.25
CA LEU A 492 5.05 -34.86 -7.28
C LEU A 492 5.19 -33.77 -8.33
N ALA A 493 6.32 -33.06 -8.33
CA ALA A 493 6.61 -32.02 -9.30
C ALA A 493 6.60 -32.55 -10.75
N LYS A 494 7.26 -33.68 -10.99
CA LYS A 494 7.34 -34.32 -12.31
C LYS A 494 5.95 -34.69 -12.87
N LYS A 495 5.10 -35.28 -12.04
CA LYS A 495 3.73 -35.68 -12.42
C LYS A 495 2.86 -34.44 -12.69
N CYS A 496 2.94 -33.43 -11.81
CA CYS A 496 2.26 -32.15 -12.02
C CYS A 496 2.69 -31.52 -13.36
N LYS A 497 4.01 -31.38 -13.61
CA LYS A 497 4.54 -30.80 -14.86
C LYS A 497 4.06 -31.53 -16.10
N LYS A 498 4.01 -32.87 -16.06
CA LYS A 498 3.52 -33.67 -17.17
C LYS A 498 2.07 -33.34 -17.48
N SER A 499 1.18 -33.43 -16.49
CA SER A 499 -0.24 -33.15 -16.65
C SER A 499 -0.52 -31.71 -17.07
N PHE A 500 0.24 -30.75 -16.52
CA PHE A 500 0.11 -29.35 -16.87
C PHE A 500 0.41 -29.11 -18.36
N ASN A 501 1.56 -29.58 -18.84
CA ASN A 501 1.99 -29.37 -20.23
C ASN A 501 1.06 -30.11 -21.23
N GLU A 502 0.46 -31.23 -20.85
CA GLU A 502 -0.50 -31.96 -21.69
C GLU A 502 -1.86 -31.25 -21.80
N LYS A 503 -2.27 -30.44 -20.78
CA LYS A 503 -3.65 -29.99 -20.66
C LYS A 503 -3.84 -28.48 -20.78
N PHE A 504 -2.88 -27.64 -20.33
CA PHE A 504 -3.11 -26.20 -20.21
C PHE A 504 -2.86 -25.40 -21.49
N TYR A 505 -2.08 -25.89 -22.44
CA TYR A 505 -1.79 -25.11 -23.65
C TYR A 505 -2.96 -25.14 -24.66
N ASN A 506 -3.52 -23.96 -24.95
CA ASN A 506 -4.55 -23.78 -25.94
C ASN A 506 -3.92 -23.42 -27.29
N THR A 507 -3.79 -24.41 -28.17
CA THR A 507 -3.18 -24.26 -29.50
C THR A 507 -3.88 -23.26 -30.41
N LYS A 508 -5.22 -23.09 -30.26
CA LYS A 508 -6.01 -22.14 -31.07
C LYS A 508 -5.74 -20.68 -30.65
N ARG A 509 -5.60 -20.42 -29.34
CA ARG A 509 -5.37 -19.07 -28.79
C ARG A 509 -3.89 -18.78 -28.58
N LYS A 510 -3.02 -19.77 -28.71
CA LYS A 510 -1.56 -19.70 -28.50
C LYS A 510 -1.18 -19.17 -27.10
N CYS A 511 -1.91 -19.59 -26.09
CA CYS A 511 -1.71 -19.22 -24.70
C CYS A 511 -2.24 -20.33 -23.76
N LEU A 512 -2.11 -20.18 -22.46
CA LEU A 512 -2.65 -21.13 -21.51
C LEU A 512 -4.13 -20.83 -21.19
N TYR A 513 -4.90 -21.88 -20.87
CA TYR A 513 -6.19 -21.74 -20.23
C TYR A 513 -6.01 -21.07 -18.86
N ASP A 514 -6.89 -20.15 -18.49
CA ASP A 514 -6.89 -19.50 -17.18
C ASP A 514 -7.31 -20.46 -16.05
N VAL A 515 -8.41 -21.14 -16.27
CA VAL A 515 -8.82 -22.36 -15.56
C VAL A 515 -8.93 -23.45 -16.64
N LEU A 516 -8.62 -24.69 -16.32
CA LEU A 516 -8.66 -25.76 -17.31
C LEU A 516 -10.05 -25.83 -17.96
N GLY A 517 -10.10 -25.54 -19.27
CA GLY A 517 -11.34 -25.41 -20.06
C GLY A 517 -11.84 -23.96 -20.25
N ASP A 518 -11.41 -23.00 -19.45
CA ASP A 518 -11.69 -21.56 -19.67
C ASP A 518 -10.61 -20.91 -20.54
N SER A 519 -10.99 -20.52 -21.74
CA SER A 519 -10.06 -19.94 -22.72
C SER A 519 -9.91 -18.42 -22.65
N LYS A 520 -10.49 -17.75 -21.64
CA LYS A 520 -10.32 -16.30 -21.45
C LYS A 520 -8.86 -15.93 -21.29
N ILE A 521 -8.43 -14.86 -21.96
CA ILE A 521 -7.05 -14.39 -21.87
C ILE A 521 -6.90 -13.50 -20.62
N ARG A 522 -6.18 -14.02 -19.63
CA ARG A 522 -5.87 -13.38 -18.36
C ARG A 522 -4.36 -13.42 -18.09
N PRO A 523 -3.82 -12.56 -17.20
CA PRO A 523 -2.38 -12.47 -16.94
C PRO A 523 -1.83 -13.67 -16.14
N ASN A 524 -2.68 -14.47 -15.49
CA ASN A 524 -2.32 -15.55 -14.58
C ASN A 524 -1.39 -16.60 -15.20
N GLN A 525 -1.45 -16.78 -16.52
CA GLN A 525 -0.56 -17.66 -17.26
C GLN A 525 0.93 -17.32 -17.09
N LEU A 526 1.29 -16.09 -16.70
CA LEU A 526 2.67 -15.70 -16.45
C LEU A 526 3.31 -16.42 -15.27
N PHE A 527 2.52 -16.88 -14.27
CA PHE A 527 3.05 -17.70 -13.19
C PHE A 527 3.75 -18.98 -13.68
N SER A 528 3.34 -19.50 -14.84
CA SER A 528 3.99 -20.68 -15.43
C SER A 528 5.42 -20.45 -15.86
N MET A 529 5.84 -19.18 -16.00
CA MET A 529 7.14 -18.79 -16.53
C MET A 529 7.97 -17.96 -15.52
N SER A 530 7.34 -17.26 -14.57
CA SER A 530 7.98 -16.22 -13.73
C SER A 530 8.62 -16.76 -12.45
N LEU A 531 8.19 -17.91 -11.97
CA LEU A 531 8.64 -18.49 -10.70
C LEU A 531 10.08 -19.01 -10.75
N THR A 532 10.68 -19.24 -9.60
CA THR A 532 12.03 -19.81 -9.47
C THR A 532 12.19 -21.12 -10.27
N TYR A 533 11.15 -21.96 -10.29
CA TYR A 533 11.07 -23.16 -11.12
C TYR A 533 9.89 -23.05 -12.08
N PRO A 534 10.09 -22.61 -13.33
CA PRO A 534 9.04 -22.56 -14.33
C PRO A 534 8.47 -23.94 -14.65
N ILE A 535 7.14 -24.06 -14.68
CA ILE A 535 6.49 -25.33 -14.98
C ILE A 535 6.55 -25.66 -16.48
N ILE A 536 6.59 -24.65 -17.35
CA ILE A 536 6.80 -24.85 -18.79
C ILE A 536 8.28 -24.69 -19.16
N ASP A 537 8.66 -25.09 -20.36
CA ASP A 537 9.97 -24.77 -20.93
C ASP A 537 9.94 -23.31 -21.45
N VAL A 538 10.64 -22.41 -20.75
CA VAL A 538 10.66 -20.99 -21.09
C VAL A 538 11.41 -20.65 -22.38
N THR A 539 12.09 -21.65 -22.99
CA THR A 539 12.78 -21.51 -24.29
C THR A 539 11.94 -22.05 -25.47
N SER A 540 10.75 -22.58 -25.16
CA SER A 540 9.86 -23.18 -26.16
C SER A 540 9.13 -22.15 -27.04
N GLU A 541 8.55 -22.62 -28.14
CA GLU A 541 7.67 -21.80 -28.98
C GLU A 541 6.40 -21.39 -28.21
N GLU A 542 5.88 -22.26 -27.36
CA GLU A 542 4.73 -21.99 -26.52
C GLU A 542 5.00 -20.82 -25.57
N ALA A 543 6.17 -20.76 -24.94
CA ALA A 543 6.56 -19.66 -24.08
C ALA A 543 6.62 -18.33 -24.84
N ASN A 544 7.20 -18.32 -26.04
CA ASN A 544 7.21 -17.14 -26.92
C ASN A 544 5.78 -16.71 -27.32
N ASN A 545 4.91 -17.66 -27.63
CA ASN A 545 3.52 -17.38 -27.95
C ASN A 545 2.76 -16.75 -26.76
N ILE A 546 2.95 -17.26 -25.53
CA ILE A 546 2.37 -16.71 -24.32
C ILE A 546 2.79 -15.25 -24.15
N ILE A 547 4.08 -14.95 -24.20
CA ILE A 547 4.60 -13.57 -24.07
C ILE A 547 4.01 -12.67 -25.15
N ASN A 548 3.94 -13.10 -26.39
CA ASN A 548 3.35 -12.32 -27.48
C ASN A 548 1.86 -12.02 -27.26
N VAL A 549 1.09 -12.99 -26.75
CA VAL A 549 -0.33 -12.78 -26.40
C VAL A 549 -0.47 -11.80 -25.26
N VAL A 550 0.32 -11.94 -24.20
CA VAL A 550 0.31 -11.04 -23.05
C VAL A 550 0.64 -9.59 -23.47
N GLU A 551 1.69 -9.40 -24.23
CA GLU A 551 2.09 -8.06 -24.72
C GLU A 551 1.02 -7.42 -25.59
N LYS A 552 0.44 -8.16 -26.49
CA LYS A 552 -0.53 -7.65 -27.45
C LYS A 552 -1.90 -7.38 -26.82
N LYS A 553 -2.31 -8.19 -25.85
CA LYS A 553 -3.68 -8.20 -25.33
C LYS A 553 -3.85 -7.58 -23.95
N LEU A 554 -2.82 -7.69 -23.09
CA LEU A 554 -2.92 -7.34 -21.67
C LEU A 554 -2.02 -6.17 -21.25
N LEU A 555 -0.77 -6.11 -21.76
CA LEU A 555 0.23 -5.15 -21.30
C LEU A 555 -0.09 -3.72 -21.75
N ASN A 556 -0.03 -2.78 -20.79
CA ASN A 556 -0.03 -1.34 -21.05
C ASN A 556 1.10 -0.63 -20.26
N ASN A 557 1.06 0.67 -20.13
CA ASN A 557 2.13 1.43 -19.47
C ASN A 557 2.15 1.23 -17.94
N TYR A 558 0.99 0.99 -17.33
CA TYR A 558 0.79 0.96 -15.87
C TYR A 558 0.67 -0.46 -15.31
N GLY A 559 0.57 -1.48 -16.15
CA GLY A 559 0.40 -2.85 -15.68
C GLY A 559 -0.13 -3.80 -16.73
N LEU A 560 -0.74 -4.89 -16.26
CA LEU A 560 -1.48 -5.83 -17.10
C LEU A 560 -2.96 -5.78 -16.77
N LYS A 561 -3.77 -5.82 -17.83
CA LYS A 561 -5.22 -5.97 -17.70
C LYS A 561 -5.55 -7.33 -17.12
N SER A 562 -6.48 -7.36 -16.20
CA SER A 562 -6.96 -8.61 -15.59
C SER A 562 -7.76 -9.50 -16.54
N LEU A 563 -8.26 -8.92 -17.64
CA LEU A 563 -8.98 -9.61 -18.73
C LEU A 563 -8.68 -8.90 -20.05
N ALA A 564 -8.51 -9.64 -21.14
CA ALA A 564 -8.25 -9.06 -22.45
C ALA A 564 -9.48 -8.37 -23.05
N LYS A 565 -9.27 -7.25 -23.75
CA LYS A 565 -10.34 -6.58 -24.51
C LYS A 565 -10.93 -7.52 -25.56
N GLY A 566 -12.26 -7.61 -25.58
CA GLY A 566 -13.01 -8.50 -26.46
C GLY A 566 -13.46 -9.82 -25.81
N GLU A 567 -13.02 -10.09 -24.59
CA GLU A 567 -13.61 -11.16 -23.78
C GLU A 567 -14.95 -10.70 -23.19
N GLU A 568 -15.80 -11.66 -22.87
CA GLU A 568 -17.07 -11.40 -22.21
C GLU A 568 -16.88 -10.73 -20.86
N ASN A 569 -17.71 -9.75 -20.53
CA ASN A 569 -17.69 -8.94 -19.31
C ASN A 569 -16.44 -8.03 -19.17
N TYR A 570 -15.73 -7.75 -20.25
CA TYR A 570 -14.58 -6.83 -20.21
C TYR A 570 -15.04 -5.41 -19.88
N VAL A 571 -14.37 -4.79 -18.89
CA VAL A 571 -14.56 -3.40 -18.46
C VAL A 571 -13.20 -2.69 -18.47
N GLU A 572 -13.16 -1.44 -18.94
CA GLU A 572 -11.89 -0.69 -19.06
C GLU A 572 -11.78 0.52 -18.11
N ILE A 573 -12.84 0.83 -17.34
CA ILE A 573 -12.88 1.95 -16.38
C ILE A 573 -13.40 1.44 -15.03
N TYR A 574 -12.68 1.76 -13.96
CA TYR A 574 -13.06 1.41 -12.57
C TYR A 574 -13.75 2.61 -11.90
N GLU A 575 -15.08 2.62 -11.90
CA GLU A 575 -15.86 3.72 -11.35
C GLU A 575 -17.25 3.28 -10.88
N GLY A 576 -18.00 4.22 -10.32
CA GLY A 576 -19.40 4.05 -9.93
C GLY A 576 -19.58 3.50 -8.51
N ASN A 577 -20.75 2.94 -8.24
CA ASN A 577 -21.13 2.39 -6.93
C ASN A 577 -20.39 1.09 -6.59
N PRO A 578 -20.52 0.54 -5.36
CA PRO A 578 -19.82 -0.69 -4.97
C PRO A 578 -20.04 -1.86 -5.93
N GLU A 579 -21.26 -2.10 -6.37
CA GLU A 579 -21.58 -3.17 -7.32
C GLU A 579 -20.82 -3.04 -8.64
N GLN A 580 -20.82 -1.84 -9.22
CA GLN A 580 -20.14 -1.56 -10.49
C GLN A 580 -18.63 -1.76 -10.36
N ARG A 581 -18.04 -1.29 -9.25
CA ARG A 581 -16.61 -1.46 -8.98
C ARG A 581 -16.24 -2.93 -8.76
N ASP A 582 -16.95 -3.66 -7.92
CA ASP A 582 -16.65 -5.06 -7.64
C ASP A 582 -16.80 -5.92 -8.91
N LYS A 583 -17.83 -5.67 -9.73
CA LYS A 583 -18.03 -6.33 -11.01
C LYS A 583 -16.94 -6.01 -12.05
N SER A 584 -16.25 -4.88 -11.95
CA SER A 584 -15.16 -4.50 -12.87
C SER A 584 -13.76 -4.89 -12.39
N TYR A 585 -13.57 -5.12 -11.10
CA TYR A 585 -12.28 -5.16 -10.40
C TYR A 585 -11.28 -6.12 -11.05
N HIS A 586 -11.73 -7.34 -11.44
CA HIS A 586 -10.90 -8.34 -12.14
C HIS A 586 -11.40 -8.63 -13.59
N GLN A 587 -12.14 -7.69 -14.19
CA GLN A 587 -12.74 -7.87 -15.52
C GLN A 587 -12.19 -6.90 -16.57
N GLY A 588 -10.90 -6.60 -16.50
CA GLY A 588 -10.22 -5.80 -17.51
C GLY A 588 -9.39 -4.63 -16.96
N ILE A 589 -9.58 -4.27 -15.70
CA ILE A 589 -8.81 -3.20 -15.03
C ILE A 589 -7.33 -3.58 -14.96
N THR A 590 -6.46 -2.58 -15.04
CA THR A 590 -5.00 -2.73 -15.06
C THR A 590 -4.42 -2.84 -13.67
N TRP A 591 -3.62 -3.88 -13.43
CA TRP A 591 -2.95 -4.15 -12.16
C TRP A 591 -1.44 -4.04 -12.30
N THR A 592 -0.83 -3.17 -11.48
CA THR A 592 0.59 -2.84 -11.59
C THR A 592 1.52 -3.98 -11.16
N TRP A 593 1.17 -4.68 -10.07
CA TRP A 593 2.03 -5.75 -9.54
C TRP A 593 2.33 -6.87 -10.55
N LEU A 594 1.43 -7.11 -11.49
CA LEU A 594 1.61 -8.10 -12.54
C LEU A 594 2.79 -7.81 -13.49
N LEU A 595 3.31 -6.57 -13.49
CA LEU A 595 4.53 -6.22 -14.22
C LEU A 595 5.73 -7.05 -13.75
N GLY A 596 5.77 -7.41 -12.46
CA GLY A 596 6.79 -8.29 -11.90
C GLY A 596 6.79 -9.67 -12.53
N LEU A 597 5.61 -10.29 -12.66
CA LEU A 597 5.50 -11.61 -13.32
C LEU A 597 5.97 -11.56 -14.78
N TYR A 598 5.60 -10.51 -15.50
CA TYR A 598 6.06 -10.32 -16.88
C TYR A 598 7.59 -10.12 -16.95
N TYR A 599 8.14 -9.30 -16.06
CA TYR A 599 9.57 -9.04 -15.97
C TYR A 599 10.38 -10.31 -15.67
N ASP A 600 9.95 -11.10 -14.68
CA ASP A 600 10.62 -12.35 -14.30
C ASP A 600 10.48 -13.43 -15.38
N SER A 601 9.34 -13.48 -16.09
CA SER A 601 9.22 -14.36 -17.26
C SER A 601 10.29 -14.06 -18.32
N LEU A 602 10.51 -12.79 -18.64
CA LEU A 602 11.57 -12.40 -19.57
C LEU A 602 12.97 -12.72 -19.04
N LYS A 603 13.22 -12.54 -17.72
CA LYS A 603 14.49 -12.91 -17.08
C LYS A 603 14.75 -14.40 -17.18
N ASN A 604 13.75 -15.24 -16.90
CA ASN A 604 13.87 -16.68 -16.97
C ASN A 604 14.14 -17.13 -18.42
N MET A 605 13.44 -16.58 -19.43
CA MET A 605 13.74 -16.82 -20.84
C MET A 605 15.18 -16.46 -21.19
N LYS A 606 15.65 -15.27 -20.77
CA LYS A 606 17.04 -14.82 -21.02
C LYS A 606 18.08 -15.73 -20.36
N ASN A 607 17.80 -16.20 -19.14
CA ASN A 607 18.75 -17.00 -18.38
C ASN A 607 18.89 -18.43 -18.94
N GLU A 608 17.79 -19.00 -19.42
CA GLU A 608 17.76 -20.40 -19.91
C GLU A 608 18.12 -20.53 -21.39
N THR A 609 17.95 -19.47 -22.22
CA THR A 609 18.28 -19.55 -23.65
C THR A 609 19.79 -19.70 -23.89
N LYS A 610 20.17 -20.69 -24.70
CA LYS A 610 21.57 -20.93 -25.15
C LYS A 610 21.93 -20.14 -26.40
N ASN A 611 20.93 -19.60 -27.09
CA ASN A 611 21.13 -18.84 -28.33
C ASN A 611 21.59 -17.42 -28.00
N LYS A 612 22.82 -17.07 -28.33
CA LYS A 612 23.42 -15.76 -28.03
C LYS A 612 22.63 -14.58 -28.62
N LYS A 613 22.12 -14.72 -29.87
CA LYS A 613 21.33 -13.66 -30.51
C LYS A 613 19.99 -13.44 -29.80
N GLU A 614 19.32 -14.51 -29.45
CA GLU A 614 18.06 -14.45 -28.70
C GLU A 614 18.28 -13.86 -27.28
N LYS A 615 19.36 -14.28 -26.61
CA LYS A 615 19.75 -13.72 -25.31
C LYS A 615 19.96 -12.21 -25.38
N GLN A 616 20.64 -11.72 -26.40
CA GLN A 616 20.84 -10.27 -26.61
C GLN A 616 19.51 -9.56 -26.86
N LEU A 617 18.63 -10.10 -27.71
CA LEU A 617 17.31 -9.52 -27.97
C LEU A 617 16.44 -9.44 -26.69
N LEU A 618 16.48 -10.47 -25.87
CA LEU A 618 15.78 -10.48 -24.58
C LEU A 618 16.37 -9.45 -23.60
N GLU A 619 17.69 -9.29 -23.57
CA GLU A 619 18.37 -8.28 -22.75
C GLU A 619 17.97 -6.85 -23.15
N GLU A 620 17.98 -6.55 -24.45
CA GLU A 620 17.51 -5.27 -25.00
C GLU A 620 16.02 -5.03 -24.68
N LYS A 621 15.20 -6.07 -24.78
CA LYS A 621 13.77 -6.00 -24.44
C LYS A 621 13.55 -5.73 -22.95
N ILE A 622 14.27 -6.40 -22.07
CA ILE A 622 14.23 -6.19 -20.62
C ILE A 622 14.64 -4.76 -20.27
N GLU A 623 15.74 -4.27 -20.83
CA GLU A 623 16.23 -2.92 -20.54
C GLU A 623 15.25 -1.83 -21.04
N LYS A 624 14.69 -2.00 -22.24
CA LYS A 624 13.64 -1.12 -22.76
C LYS A 624 12.41 -1.10 -21.85
N PHE A 625 12.01 -2.27 -21.35
CA PHE A 625 10.88 -2.40 -20.44
C PHE A 625 11.17 -1.70 -19.10
N ARG A 626 12.33 -1.93 -18.48
CA ARG A 626 12.75 -1.28 -17.25
C ARG A 626 12.74 0.24 -17.36
N ASN A 627 13.31 0.77 -18.43
CA ASN A 627 13.35 2.22 -18.69
C ASN A 627 11.95 2.82 -18.87
N LYS A 628 11.03 2.07 -19.50
CA LYS A 628 9.63 2.47 -19.64
C LYS A 628 8.92 2.50 -18.26
N VAL A 629 9.08 1.45 -17.46
CA VAL A 629 8.52 1.38 -16.09
C VAL A 629 9.07 2.52 -15.23
N LYS A 630 10.39 2.72 -15.23
CA LYS A 630 11.04 3.83 -14.50
C LYS A 630 10.41 5.19 -14.88
N LYS A 631 10.31 5.49 -16.19
CA LYS A 631 9.73 6.76 -16.65
C LYS A 631 8.27 6.93 -16.20
N THR A 632 7.45 5.91 -16.43
CA THR A 632 6.00 5.98 -16.13
C THR A 632 5.76 6.18 -14.63
N PHE A 633 6.43 5.43 -13.79
CA PHE A 633 6.14 5.47 -12.35
C PHE A 633 6.87 6.59 -11.58
N LEU A 634 7.95 7.15 -12.13
CA LEU A 634 8.47 8.42 -11.61
C LEU A 634 7.50 9.58 -11.89
N GLU A 635 6.91 9.63 -13.08
CA GLU A 635 5.87 10.60 -13.41
C GLU A 635 4.65 10.43 -12.48
N GLU A 636 4.21 9.18 -12.25
CA GLU A 636 3.12 8.85 -11.33
C GLU A 636 3.40 9.32 -9.91
N MET A 637 4.54 8.91 -9.32
CA MET A 637 4.92 9.23 -7.94
C MET A 637 5.10 10.74 -7.69
N TYR A 638 5.46 11.51 -8.71
CA TYR A 638 5.78 12.93 -8.52
C TYR A 638 4.66 13.88 -8.92
N GLU A 639 3.74 13.44 -9.78
CA GLU A 639 2.75 14.35 -10.37
C GLU A 639 1.30 13.86 -10.29
N ASN A 640 1.06 12.59 -9.91
CA ASN A 640 -0.29 12.02 -9.95
C ASN A 640 -0.64 11.27 -8.66
N GLY A 641 -1.94 11.08 -8.44
CA GLY A 641 -2.47 10.24 -7.35
C GLY A 641 -1.91 10.60 -5.98
N CYS A 642 -1.42 9.61 -5.26
CA CYS A 642 -0.76 9.81 -3.97
C CYS A 642 0.74 10.05 -4.16
N LEU A 643 1.17 11.29 -3.95
CA LEU A 643 2.57 11.69 -4.16
C LEU A 643 3.52 10.87 -3.29
N GLY A 644 4.53 10.30 -3.93
CA GLY A 644 5.50 9.41 -3.29
C GLY A 644 5.01 7.99 -3.08
N SER A 645 3.92 7.56 -3.76
CA SER A 645 3.44 6.18 -3.74
C SER A 645 2.90 5.75 -5.11
N ILE A 646 2.39 4.53 -5.21
CA ILE A 646 1.80 3.96 -6.42
C ILE A 646 0.47 3.34 -6.05
N SER A 647 -0.56 3.65 -6.84
CA SER A 647 -1.91 3.16 -6.63
C SER A 647 -2.04 1.66 -6.88
N GLU A 648 -3.10 1.07 -6.37
CA GLU A 648 -3.42 -0.35 -6.47
C GLU A 648 -3.63 -0.77 -7.93
N LEU A 649 -4.43 -0.02 -8.65
CA LEU A 649 -4.84 -0.32 -10.01
C LEU A 649 -5.07 0.97 -10.82
N TYR A 650 -5.23 0.81 -12.13
CA TYR A 650 -5.43 1.90 -13.09
C TYR A 650 -6.53 1.55 -14.07
N ASP A 651 -7.24 2.55 -14.56
CA ASP A 651 -8.12 2.36 -15.70
C ASP A 651 -7.34 1.73 -16.87
N SER A 652 -7.96 0.87 -17.64
CA SER A 652 -7.34 0.23 -18.81
C SER A 652 -7.45 1.05 -20.09
N LYS A 653 -8.12 2.21 -19.99
CA LYS A 653 -8.29 3.22 -21.03
C LYS A 653 -7.51 4.48 -20.68
N LYS A 654 -6.96 5.15 -21.68
CA LYS A 654 -6.33 6.47 -21.50
C LYS A 654 -7.31 7.49 -20.90
N PRO A 655 -6.89 8.37 -19.97
CA PRO A 655 -5.49 8.63 -19.57
C PRO A 655 -4.89 7.66 -18.54
N TYR A 656 -5.52 6.51 -18.22
CA TYR A 656 -5.08 5.53 -17.23
C TYR A 656 -5.10 6.10 -15.80
N LEU A 657 -6.25 6.59 -15.38
CA LEU A 657 -6.39 7.21 -14.06
C LEU A 657 -6.09 6.21 -12.93
N PRO A 658 -5.37 6.65 -11.88
CA PRO A 658 -5.13 5.84 -10.69
C PRO A 658 -6.44 5.57 -9.95
N LYS A 659 -6.60 4.36 -9.44
CA LYS A 659 -7.82 3.85 -8.81
C LYS A 659 -7.49 2.91 -7.65
N GLY A 660 -8.53 2.49 -6.92
CA GLY A 660 -8.37 1.58 -5.78
C GLY A 660 -7.76 2.27 -4.58
N ALA A 661 -6.94 1.55 -3.81
CA ALA A 661 -6.14 2.11 -2.75
C ALA A 661 -5.08 3.04 -3.35
N PHE A 662 -4.95 4.27 -2.82
CA PHE A 662 -4.06 5.27 -3.40
C PHE A 662 -2.58 4.98 -3.16
N ALA A 663 -2.25 4.08 -2.24
CA ALA A 663 -0.90 3.59 -1.96
C ALA A 663 -0.94 2.08 -1.72
N GLN A 664 -0.30 1.29 -2.59
CA GLN A 664 -0.38 -0.17 -2.56
C GLN A 664 1.00 -0.82 -2.46
N ALA A 665 1.16 -1.71 -1.47
CA ALA A 665 2.42 -2.37 -1.15
C ALA A 665 3.01 -3.14 -2.34
N TRP A 666 2.23 -4.03 -2.97
CA TRP A 666 2.72 -4.83 -4.10
C TRP A 666 3.03 -4.00 -5.34
N SER A 667 2.31 -2.87 -5.58
CA SER A 667 2.61 -1.98 -6.70
C SER A 667 3.96 -1.28 -6.51
N VAL A 668 4.21 -0.71 -5.33
CA VAL A 668 5.49 -0.09 -4.98
C VAL A 668 6.62 -1.11 -5.02
N SER A 669 6.42 -2.29 -4.44
CA SER A 669 7.39 -3.39 -4.40
C SER A 669 7.85 -3.81 -5.79
N GLU A 670 6.90 -4.17 -6.64
CA GLU A 670 7.21 -4.72 -7.96
C GLU A 670 7.83 -3.69 -8.90
N VAL A 671 7.35 -2.44 -8.86
CA VAL A 671 7.94 -1.34 -9.64
C VAL A 671 9.37 -1.06 -9.18
N PHE A 672 9.61 -1.00 -7.88
CA PHE A 672 10.95 -0.76 -7.32
C PHE A 672 11.93 -1.87 -7.72
N ARG A 673 11.51 -3.13 -7.59
CA ARG A 673 12.29 -4.31 -7.99
C ARG A 673 12.68 -4.27 -9.46
N ILE A 674 11.73 -3.98 -10.35
CA ILE A 674 11.98 -3.86 -11.79
C ILE A 674 12.96 -2.73 -12.09
N ILE A 675 12.80 -1.55 -11.52
CA ILE A 675 13.68 -0.39 -11.74
C ILE A 675 15.13 -0.73 -11.35
N LEU A 676 15.32 -1.42 -10.23
CA LEU A 676 16.65 -1.84 -9.76
C LEU A 676 17.23 -3.05 -10.53
N GLY A 677 16.47 -3.67 -11.41
CA GLY A 677 16.92 -4.84 -12.18
C GLY A 677 16.99 -6.14 -11.37
N ARG A 678 16.20 -6.23 -10.30
CA ARG A 678 16.18 -7.36 -9.35
C ARG A 678 15.07 -8.35 -9.67
#